data_384bae04d8574db69dadf68182cf70cc
#
_entry.id   384bae04d8574db69dadf68182cf70cc
#
_cell.length_a   1.000
_cell.length_b   1.000
_cell.length_c   1.000
_cell.angle_alpha   90.00
_cell.angle_beta   90.00
_cell.angle_gamma   90.00
#
_symmetry.space_group_name_H-M   'P 1'
#
loop_
_entity.id
_entity.type
_entity.pdbx_description
1 polymer ?
#
loop_
_entity_poly.entity_id
_entity_poly.type
_entity_poly.pdbx_seq_one_letter_code
_entity_poly.pdbx_strand_id
1 'polypeptide(L)'
;MQYKYIFPLLCFVLSAPLSAQQVADNDNRTLSADSIITTDSRLDSLFQTLPEVMVTGERPIVKAQPGKLVYDLPRLISNQPVDNAYDAMKELPGVTEMNGGLQLAGQSVTVILDGKVTTLSTEQLYALLKSIPASRIEKAEVMYNAPARYQVRGALINITLKQATEGSNSWQGELYGKYKQKHNEGFEERASLLFNKNKFSADFLYSHIHGRGYSVTDKEAMHSLSDGSVHLLTTNEVGHSRSHTHSFRVGTDYNIAENHQLSFVYNGNYSTYHNRMNIKGSQVSEVKSNSTDWMHNGRLDYRTPFGLKAGAELTYYNSPSNQLLHSRLQDEQLDFLTEDCQRINRWKFFLAQEHTLKSGWGLNYGAVYTTSIDNSFQYYFDPETGEPLTSSDAINNMKSRRQEQTLNIYAGFSKSLGDKLSMDASLAVEHYKTSVWNQWDWYPTINLTYMPAPGHVLQMALSSDKDYPDYWAVQDNISYIGGGYSEIHGNPLLKPAQDYQFKMTYILKSKYIFSAWFDHTRDYAVQTLYQSSNRLVEIYKYLNFDYQQQAGLQASVPFTIKKWLNSRITLMGIWHHEKDNDFWDIPFNRKRVYGIAQMNNTFTLSTKPDLKLNVTGFVHSKAIQGIYDLPTSGNVNAALRYSLAKGKAIVNLYCNDIFETGQISPYIRFKTQNVTNHYSCFREVGVSFTYKFGGYKEKEREAVDTSRFK
;
A
#
# COMPACT_ATOMS: atom_id res chain seq x y z
N MET A 1 28.56 3.46 22.63
CA MET A 1 28.13 3.55 24.04
C MET A 1 26.81 4.29 24.10
N GLN A 2 25.66 3.60 23.98
CA GLN A 2 24.31 4.10 24.33
C GLN A 2 23.23 3.16 23.82
N TYR A 3 23.22 1.90 24.31
CA TYR A 3 22.13 0.93 24.05
C TYR A 3 21.39 0.52 25.34
N LYS A 4 21.35 1.40 26.36
CA LYS A 4 20.83 1.04 27.68
C LYS A 4 19.43 1.53 28.02
N TYR A 5 18.70 2.22 27.12
CA TYR A 5 17.42 2.86 27.49
C TYR A 5 16.17 2.42 26.69
N ILE A 6 16.26 1.46 25.78
CA ILE A 6 15.10 1.04 24.95
C ILE A 6 14.30 -0.10 25.61
N PHE A 7 14.89 -0.85 26.52
CA PHE A 7 14.25 -2.03 27.14
C PHE A 7 13.28 -1.74 28.32
N PRO A 8 13.34 -0.63 29.10
CA PRO A 8 12.42 -0.47 30.22
C PRO A 8 10.99 -0.07 29.85
N LEU A 9 10.75 0.55 28.67
CA LEU A 9 9.41 1.01 28.32
C LEU A 9 8.48 -0.10 27.81
N LEU A 10 9.04 -1.16 27.24
CA LEU A 10 8.28 -2.35 26.81
C LEU A 10 7.98 -3.30 27.98
N CYS A 11 8.84 -3.33 29.01
CA CYS A 11 8.63 -4.18 30.19
C CYS A 11 7.61 -3.62 31.19
N PHE A 12 7.31 -2.33 31.16
CA PHE A 12 6.33 -1.72 32.08
C PHE A 12 4.86 -2.05 31.74
N VAL A 13 4.58 -2.60 30.56
CA VAL A 13 3.23 -3.02 30.16
C VAL A 13 2.95 -4.51 30.50
N LEU A 14 3.99 -5.28 30.80
CA LEU A 14 3.88 -6.73 31.06
C LEU A 14 3.97 -7.16 32.54
N SER A 15 4.16 -6.22 33.47
CA SER A 15 4.25 -6.55 34.90
C SER A 15 3.17 -5.84 35.74
N ALA A 16 1.90 -6.11 35.46
CA ALA A 16 0.83 -5.91 36.43
C ALA A 16 0.50 -7.28 37.06
N PRO A 17 0.60 -7.45 38.38
CA PRO A 17 0.29 -8.73 39.00
C PRO A 17 -1.22 -9.00 38.98
N LEU A 18 -1.59 -10.16 38.53
CA LEU A 18 -2.91 -10.76 38.74
C LEU A 18 -3.10 -11.03 40.24
N SER A 19 -3.78 -10.12 40.91
CA SER A 19 -4.31 -10.39 42.24
C SER A 19 -5.73 -10.94 42.08
N ALA A 20 -5.83 -12.23 42.20
CA ALA A 20 -7.11 -12.90 42.45
C ALA A 20 -7.60 -12.56 43.86
N GLN A 21 -8.75 -11.94 43.94
CA GLN A 21 -9.50 -11.88 45.20
C GLN A 21 -10.83 -12.59 45.03
N GLN A 22 -10.88 -13.76 45.64
CA GLN A 22 -12.10 -14.46 46.00
C GLN A 22 -12.89 -13.60 46.98
N VAL A 23 -14.19 -13.47 46.75
CA VAL A 23 -15.14 -13.16 47.80
C VAL A 23 -16.27 -14.19 47.71
N ALA A 24 -16.46 -14.81 48.87
CA ALA A 24 -17.30 -15.97 49.10
C ALA A 24 -18.81 -15.69 49.10
N ASP A 25 -19.52 -16.81 48.91
CA ASP A 25 -20.95 -17.05 49.15
C ASP A 25 -21.52 -16.45 50.42
N ASN A 26 -22.77 -16.02 50.34
CA ASN A 26 -23.94 -16.50 51.19
C ASN A 26 -25.12 -15.56 50.90
N ASP A 27 -26.29 -15.97 50.57
CA ASP A 27 -27.32 -16.60 51.34
C ASP A 27 -28.56 -16.93 50.51
N ASN A 28 -28.94 -18.20 50.64
CA ASN A 28 -30.26 -18.73 50.33
C ASN A 28 -31.35 -18.13 51.23
N ARG A 29 -32.45 -17.69 50.64
CA ARG A 29 -33.78 -17.78 51.28
C ARG A 29 -34.86 -18.01 50.22
N THR A 30 -35.37 -19.24 50.22
CA THR A 30 -36.67 -19.63 49.71
C THR A 30 -37.79 -18.98 50.52
N LEU A 31 -38.80 -18.45 49.83
CA LEU A 31 -40.16 -18.35 50.34
C LEU A 31 -41.16 -18.72 49.26
N SER A 32 -42.05 -19.59 49.70
CA SER A 32 -43.10 -20.33 49.04
C SER A 32 -44.23 -19.48 48.44
N ALA A 33 -44.86 -20.08 47.43
CA ALA A 33 -46.14 -19.69 46.88
C ALA A 33 -47.29 -19.85 47.91
N ASP A 34 -48.23 -18.90 47.93
CA ASP A 34 -49.66 -19.22 47.90
C ASP A 34 -50.51 -17.95 47.63
N SER A 35 -51.36 -18.15 46.61
CA SER A 35 -52.71 -17.59 46.36
C SER A 35 -53.08 -16.17 46.79
N ILE A 36 -53.61 -15.37 45.87
CA ILE A 36 -55.05 -14.98 45.79
C ILE A 36 -55.27 -14.18 44.52
N ILE A 37 -56.27 -14.59 43.78
CA ILE A 37 -56.85 -13.85 42.61
C ILE A 37 -57.72 -12.74 43.17
N THR A 38 -57.41 -11.47 42.85
CA THR A 38 -58.42 -10.42 42.76
C THR A 38 -58.08 -9.50 41.58
N THR A 39 -59.02 -9.46 40.66
CA THR A 39 -59.11 -8.51 39.56
C THR A 39 -59.15 -7.09 40.10
N ASP A 40 -58.16 -6.29 39.82
CA ASP A 40 -58.27 -4.84 39.99
C ASP A 40 -57.52 -4.07 38.91
N SER A 41 -58.16 -3.05 38.44
CA SER A 41 -57.83 -2.17 37.33
C SER A 41 -56.58 -1.31 37.49
N ARG A 42 -55.51 -1.86 38.11
CA ARG A 42 -54.21 -1.24 38.30
C ARG A 42 -53.06 -1.79 37.43
N LEU A 43 -53.37 -2.73 36.56
CA LEU A 43 -52.35 -3.29 35.65
C LEU A 43 -51.98 -2.40 34.45
N ASP A 44 -52.87 -1.49 34.07
CA ASP A 44 -52.60 -0.59 32.93
C ASP A 44 -51.60 0.55 33.28
N SER A 45 -51.38 0.86 34.56
CA SER A 45 -50.43 1.92 34.98
C SER A 45 -49.01 1.41 35.20
N LEU A 46 -48.81 0.08 35.28
CA LEU A 46 -47.49 -0.54 35.49
C LEU A 46 -46.72 -0.78 34.17
N PHE A 47 -47.41 -0.75 33.03
CA PHE A 47 -46.75 -0.86 31.70
C PHE A 47 -46.24 0.48 31.16
N GLN A 48 -46.49 1.60 31.83
CA GLN A 48 -46.04 2.92 31.36
C GLN A 48 -44.67 3.38 31.92
N THR A 49 -43.96 2.58 32.70
CA THR A 49 -42.67 2.98 33.30
C THR A 49 -41.59 1.91 33.24
N LEU A 50 -41.57 1.09 32.19
CA LEU A 50 -40.34 0.38 31.87
C LEU A 50 -39.40 1.38 31.20
N PRO A 51 -38.20 1.65 31.77
CA PRO A 51 -37.23 2.47 31.04
C PRO A 51 -36.95 1.81 29.72
N GLU A 52 -37.12 2.57 28.65
CA GLU A 52 -36.73 2.16 27.31
C GLU A 52 -35.24 1.74 27.36
N VAL A 53 -34.99 0.44 27.37
CA VAL A 53 -33.63 -0.09 27.27
C VAL A 53 -33.20 0.20 25.84
N MET A 54 -32.65 1.39 25.61
CA MET A 54 -31.98 1.72 24.39
C MET A 54 -30.78 0.79 24.27
N VAL A 55 -30.94 -0.34 23.58
CA VAL A 55 -29.83 -1.18 23.16
C VAL A 55 -29.09 -0.38 22.08
N THR A 56 -28.18 0.50 22.50
CA THR A 56 -27.20 1.12 21.63
C THR A 56 -26.24 0.03 21.18
N GLY A 57 -26.64 -0.77 20.21
CA GLY A 57 -25.76 -1.69 19.56
C GLY A 57 -24.71 -0.87 18.80
N GLU A 58 -23.47 -0.84 19.31
CA GLU A 58 -22.36 -0.25 18.53
C GLU A 58 -22.24 -1.03 17.22
N ARG A 59 -22.41 -0.34 16.10
CA ARG A 59 -22.16 -0.94 14.78
C ARG A 59 -20.72 -1.46 14.73
N PRO A 60 -20.49 -2.70 14.31
CA PRO A 60 -19.13 -3.21 14.18
C PRO A 60 -18.35 -2.37 13.16
N ILE A 61 -17.09 -2.05 13.47
CA ILE A 61 -16.17 -1.34 12.56
C ILE A 61 -15.90 -2.17 11.31
N VAL A 62 -15.98 -3.50 11.43
CA VAL A 62 -15.80 -4.43 10.31
C VAL A 62 -17.01 -5.34 10.18
N LYS A 63 -17.45 -5.56 8.93
CA LYS A 63 -18.46 -6.55 8.57
C LYS A 63 -17.84 -7.57 7.64
N ALA A 64 -17.93 -8.84 8.01
CA ALA A 64 -17.58 -9.92 7.10
C ALA A 64 -18.70 -10.13 6.07
N GLN A 65 -18.31 -10.24 4.82
CA GLN A 65 -19.15 -10.59 3.67
C GLN A 65 -18.46 -11.72 2.88
N PRO A 66 -19.17 -12.45 2.02
CA PRO A 66 -18.54 -13.47 1.19
C PRO A 66 -17.32 -12.92 0.44
N GLY A 67 -16.14 -13.52 0.72
CA GLY A 67 -14.86 -13.17 0.09
C GLY A 67 -14.26 -11.81 0.49
N LYS A 68 -14.88 -11.02 1.38
CA LYS A 68 -14.36 -9.71 1.76
C LYS A 68 -14.69 -9.27 3.18
N LEU A 69 -13.87 -8.39 3.72
CA LEU A 69 -14.12 -7.64 4.95
C LEU A 69 -14.43 -6.20 4.60
N VAL A 70 -15.57 -5.71 5.04
CA VAL A 70 -16.00 -4.33 4.79
C VAL A 70 -15.77 -3.51 6.05
N TYR A 71 -14.81 -2.59 6.00
CA TYR A 71 -14.47 -1.66 7.08
C TYR A 71 -15.20 -0.34 6.91
N ASP A 72 -15.84 0.13 7.98
CA ASP A 72 -16.24 1.53 8.14
C ASP A 72 -14.96 2.35 8.40
N LEU A 73 -14.27 2.70 7.31
CA LEU A 73 -12.95 3.32 7.41
C LEU A 73 -13.01 4.71 8.08
N PRO A 74 -13.98 5.58 7.81
CA PRO A 74 -14.14 6.84 8.55
C PRO A 74 -14.19 6.65 10.06
N ARG A 75 -14.89 5.63 10.53
CA ARG A 75 -14.98 5.32 11.97
C ARG A 75 -13.68 4.74 12.50
N LEU A 76 -13.02 3.88 11.74
CA LEU A 76 -11.73 3.29 12.10
C LEU A 76 -10.67 4.37 12.33
N ILE A 77 -10.60 5.37 11.42
CA ILE A 77 -9.60 6.43 11.47
C ILE A 77 -10.04 7.70 12.22
N SER A 78 -11.26 7.76 12.74
CA SER A 78 -11.82 8.98 13.35
C SER A 78 -10.95 9.58 14.46
N ASN A 79 -10.15 8.76 15.11
CA ASN A 79 -9.27 9.11 16.22
C ASN A 79 -7.79 9.14 15.84
N GLN A 80 -7.45 8.82 14.58
CA GLN A 80 -6.09 8.73 14.09
C GLN A 80 -5.66 10.03 13.37
N PRO A 81 -4.37 10.37 13.34
CA PRO A 81 -3.83 11.52 12.61
C PRO A 81 -3.69 11.19 11.11
N VAL A 82 -4.80 10.80 10.48
CA VAL A 82 -4.84 10.35 9.10
C VAL A 82 -5.44 11.45 8.23
N ASP A 83 -4.68 11.91 7.24
CA ASP A 83 -5.04 13.04 6.40
C ASP A 83 -5.42 12.65 4.95
N ASN A 84 -5.02 11.46 4.49
CA ASN A 84 -5.24 11.01 3.12
C ASN A 84 -5.61 9.51 3.04
N ALA A 85 -6.01 9.06 1.84
CA ALA A 85 -6.45 7.70 1.63
C ALA A 85 -5.32 6.66 1.79
N TYR A 86 -4.08 7.00 1.43
CA TYR A 86 -2.94 6.10 1.60
C TYR A 86 -2.67 5.82 3.08
N ASP A 87 -2.63 6.87 3.91
CA ASP A 87 -2.43 6.72 5.34
C ASP A 87 -3.63 6.03 6.01
N ALA A 88 -4.85 6.26 5.52
CA ALA A 88 -6.04 5.55 6.00
C ALA A 88 -5.96 4.03 5.78
N MET A 89 -5.38 3.58 4.66
CA MET A 89 -5.20 2.15 4.40
C MET A 89 -4.21 1.49 5.36
N LYS A 90 -3.17 2.20 5.80
CA LYS A 90 -2.22 1.66 6.79
C LYS A 90 -2.86 1.38 8.15
N GLU A 91 -3.98 2.02 8.43
CA GLU A 91 -4.76 1.78 9.65
C GLU A 91 -5.67 0.54 9.55
N LEU A 92 -5.87 -0.03 8.37
CA LEU A 92 -6.63 -1.27 8.21
C LEU A 92 -5.91 -2.43 8.92
N PRO A 93 -6.63 -3.22 9.72
CA PRO A 93 -6.04 -4.37 10.41
C PRO A 93 -5.43 -5.37 9.44
N GLY A 94 -4.17 -5.73 9.68
CA GLY A 94 -3.42 -6.67 8.84
C GLY A 94 -2.66 -6.04 7.68
N VAL A 95 -2.87 -4.77 7.42
CA VAL A 95 -2.07 -4.02 6.44
C VAL A 95 -0.79 -3.52 7.09
N THR A 96 0.33 -3.69 6.41
CA THR A 96 1.66 -3.19 6.78
C THR A 96 2.28 -2.49 5.59
N GLU A 97 3.17 -1.54 5.85
CA GLU A 97 3.98 -0.89 4.82
C GLU A 97 5.40 -1.47 4.90
N MET A 98 5.86 -2.09 3.81
CA MET A 98 7.22 -2.63 3.71
C MET A 98 7.79 -2.29 2.34
N ASN A 99 9.06 -1.87 2.31
CA ASN A 99 9.77 -1.51 1.08
C ASN A 99 9.02 -0.48 0.20
N GLY A 100 8.31 0.47 0.85
CA GLY A 100 7.52 1.48 0.15
C GLY A 100 6.17 0.99 -0.43
N GLY A 101 5.80 -0.28 -0.23
CA GLY A 101 4.56 -0.89 -0.68
C GLY A 101 3.64 -1.33 0.45
N LEU A 102 2.34 -1.40 0.18
CA LEU A 102 1.36 -1.96 1.11
C LEU A 102 1.30 -3.48 0.97
N GLN A 103 1.31 -4.16 2.10
CA GLN A 103 1.19 -5.62 2.19
C GLN A 103 0.02 -6.00 3.08
N LEU A 104 -0.64 -7.11 2.75
CA LEU A 104 -1.70 -7.73 3.54
C LEU A 104 -1.33 -9.19 3.78
N ALA A 105 -0.92 -9.51 5.03
CA ALA A 105 -0.44 -10.83 5.42
C ALA A 105 0.62 -11.38 4.45
N GLY A 106 1.72 -10.63 4.32
CA GLY A 106 2.89 -11.03 3.53
C GLY A 106 2.78 -10.81 2.02
N GLN A 107 1.59 -10.56 1.49
CA GLN A 107 1.35 -10.37 0.04
C GLN A 107 1.21 -8.89 -0.32
N SER A 108 1.79 -8.49 -1.45
CA SER A 108 1.57 -7.17 -2.03
C SER A 108 0.09 -6.92 -2.31
N VAL A 109 -0.38 -5.72 -2.05
CA VAL A 109 -1.79 -5.35 -2.18
C VAL A 109 -2.02 -4.55 -3.44
N THR A 110 -2.94 -5.02 -4.28
CA THR A 110 -3.53 -4.17 -5.32
C THR A 110 -4.58 -3.26 -4.69
N VAL A 111 -4.49 -1.96 -4.96
CA VAL A 111 -5.50 -1.00 -4.50
C VAL A 111 -6.34 -0.54 -5.69
N ILE A 112 -7.66 -0.53 -5.49
CA ILE A 112 -8.61 -0.01 -6.48
C ILE A 112 -9.51 1.06 -5.86
N LEU A 113 -10.01 1.96 -6.69
CA LEU A 113 -10.93 3.03 -6.30
C LEU A 113 -12.30 2.79 -6.93
N ASP A 114 -13.36 2.83 -6.09
CA ASP A 114 -14.75 2.67 -6.52
C ASP A 114 -15.01 1.40 -7.37
N GLY A 115 -14.27 0.32 -7.05
CA GLY A 115 -14.33 -0.93 -7.80
C GLY A 115 -13.66 -0.89 -9.18
N LYS A 116 -12.92 0.16 -9.50
CA LYS A 116 -12.31 0.39 -10.81
C LYS A 116 -10.80 0.13 -10.73
N VAL A 117 -10.33 -0.86 -11.50
CA VAL A 117 -8.90 -1.16 -11.65
C VAL A 117 -8.29 -0.16 -12.60
N THR A 118 -7.18 0.43 -12.20
CA THR A 118 -6.45 1.43 -12.99
C THR A 118 -5.22 0.84 -13.69
N THR A 119 -4.74 1.52 -14.72
CA THR A 119 -3.45 1.22 -15.39
C THR A 119 -2.29 2.05 -14.83
N LEU A 120 -2.52 2.80 -13.76
CA LEU A 120 -1.46 3.53 -13.07
C LEU A 120 -0.42 2.56 -12.50
N SER A 121 0.85 2.96 -12.49
CA SER A 121 1.87 2.22 -11.72
C SER A 121 1.57 2.31 -10.23
N THR A 122 2.23 1.46 -9.43
CA THR A 122 2.08 1.48 -7.97
C THR A 122 2.42 2.84 -7.37
N GLU A 123 3.51 3.47 -7.83
CA GLU A 123 3.95 4.79 -7.36
C GLU A 123 2.93 5.88 -7.74
N GLN A 124 2.44 5.85 -8.99
CA GLN A 124 1.43 6.78 -9.48
C GLN A 124 0.12 6.63 -8.72
N LEU A 125 -0.30 5.39 -8.46
CA LEU A 125 -1.50 5.10 -7.66
C LEU A 125 -1.32 5.59 -6.21
N TYR A 126 -0.16 5.37 -5.60
CA TYR A 126 0.10 5.86 -4.24
C TYR A 126 0.17 7.39 -4.19
N ALA A 127 0.73 8.04 -5.22
CA ALA A 127 0.68 9.50 -5.32
C ALA A 127 -0.77 10.01 -5.41
N LEU A 128 -1.61 9.35 -6.21
CA LEU A 128 -3.05 9.64 -6.27
C LEU A 128 -3.74 9.43 -4.91
N LEU A 129 -3.49 8.30 -4.23
CA LEU A 129 -4.09 8.01 -2.92
C LEU A 129 -3.67 9.01 -1.84
N LYS A 130 -2.43 9.49 -1.88
CA LYS A 130 -1.94 10.57 -1.02
C LYS A 130 -2.63 11.91 -1.32
N SER A 131 -3.11 12.13 -2.54
CA SER A 131 -3.86 13.33 -2.91
C SER A 131 -5.34 13.28 -2.50
N ILE A 132 -5.90 12.10 -2.21
CA ILE A 132 -7.30 11.93 -1.83
C ILE A 132 -7.45 12.15 -0.31
N PRO A 133 -8.23 13.15 0.14
CA PRO A 133 -8.48 13.36 1.57
C PRO A 133 -9.13 12.14 2.23
N ALA A 134 -8.69 11.78 3.44
CA ALA A 134 -9.29 10.68 4.20
C ALA A 134 -10.80 10.89 4.45
N SER A 135 -11.24 12.13 4.54
CA SER A 135 -12.64 12.51 4.70
C SER A 135 -13.53 12.13 3.51
N ARG A 136 -12.95 11.92 2.32
CA ARG A 136 -13.66 11.50 1.10
C ARG A 136 -13.94 10.00 1.06
N ILE A 137 -13.36 9.23 1.94
CA ILE A 137 -13.58 7.78 1.98
C ILE A 137 -14.91 7.46 2.63
N GLU A 138 -15.67 6.55 2.04
CA GLU A 138 -16.89 5.98 2.62
C GLU A 138 -16.59 4.68 3.36
N LYS A 139 -15.88 3.76 2.71
CA LYS A 139 -15.53 2.45 3.25
C LYS A 139 -14.30 1.88 2.56
N ALA A 140 -13.71 0.88 3.18
CA ALA A 140 -12.69 0.03 2.57
C ALA A 140 -13.15 -1.43 2.57
N GLU A 141 -13.03 -2.10 1.44
CA GLU A 141 -13.25 -3.53 1.31
C GLU A 141 -11.89 -4.22 1.20
N VAL A 142 -11.57 -5.09 2.16
CA VAL A 142 -10.32 -5.84 2.19
C VAL A 142 -10.62 -7.27 1.75
N MET A 143 -9.94 -7.70 0.71
CA MET A 143 -10.03 -9.05 0.16
C MET A 143 -8.63 -9.67 0.17
N TYR A 144 -8.50 -10.76 0.89
CA TYR A 144 -7.24 -11.50 0.93
C TYR A 144 -6.96 -12.23 -0.38
N ASN A 145 -8.00 -12.39 -1.19
CA ASN A 145 -7.96 -12.89 -2.53
C ASN A 145 -9.13 -12.28 -3.31
N ALA A 146 -8.82 -11.52 -4.35
CA ALA A 146 -9.81 -10.82 -5.14
C ALA A 146 -10.58 -11.79 -6.05
N PRO A 147 -11.93 -11.80 -5.99
CA PRO A 147 -12.72 -12.48 -7.00
C PRO A 147 -12.45 -11.91 -8.42
N ALA A 148 -12.51 -12.75 -9.44
CA ALA A 148 -12.16 -12.36 -10.83
C ALA A 148 -12.97 -11.18 -11.38
N ARG A 149 -14.20 -10.95 -10.87
CA ARG A 149 -15.04 -9.79 -11.22
C ARG A 149 -14.39 -8.43 -10.96
N TYR A 150 -13.38 -8.38 -10.10
CA TYR A 150 -12.60 -7.16 -9.87
C TYR A 150 -11.47 -6.97 -10.89
N GLN A 151 -11.26 -7.93 -11.80
CA GLN A 151 -10.23 -7.91 -12.85
C GLN A 151 -8.79 -7.75 -12.29
N VAL A 152 -8.59 -8.13 -11.05
CA VAL A 152 -7.31 -8.22 -10.34
C VAL A 152 -7.22 -9.56 -9.64
N ARG A 153 -6.03 -9.96 -9.24
CA ARG A 153 -5.73 -11.21 -8.55
C ARG A 153 -4.98 -10.90 -7.24
N GLY A 154 -4.87 -11.90 -6.38
CA GLY A 154 -4.18 -11.74 -5.11
C GLY A 154 -4.91 -10.84 -4.12
N ALA A 155 -4.18 -10.22 -3.20
CA ALA A 155 -4.75 -9.35 -2.18
C ALA A 155 -5.22 -8.02 -2.77
N LEU A 156 -6.42 -7.58 -2.36
CA LEU A 156 -7.08 -6.38 -2.88
C LEU A 156 -7.64 -5.51 -1.75
N ILE A 157 -7.41 -4.21 -1.84
CA ILE A 157 -8.14 -3.20 -1.07
C ILE A 157 -8.92 -2.32 -2.04
N ASN A 158 -10.26 -2.35 -1.91
CA ASN A 158 -11.13 -1.46 -2.66
C ASN A 158 -11.56 -0.29 -1.75
N ILE A 159 -11.11 0.90 -2.08
CA ILE A 159 -11.53 2.14 -1.42
C ILE A 159 -12.74 2.69 -2.16
N THR A 160 -13.88 2.78 -1.46
CA THR A 160 -15.07 3.45 -1.98
C THR A 160 -15.06 4.89 -1.51
N LEU A 161 -15.15 5.82 -2.44
CA LEU A 161 -15.26 7.24 -2.15
C LEU A 161 -16.73 7.61 -1.91
N LYS A 162 -16.94 8.61 -1.04
CA LYS A 162 -18.27 9.15 -0.79
C LYS A 162 -18.83 9.72 -2.08
N GLN A 163 -19.91 9.13 -2.54
CA GLN A 163 -20.71 9.68 -3.61
C GLN A 163 -21.77 10.60 -3.02
N ALA A 164 -22.18 11.54 -3.83
CA ALA A 164 -23.25 12.43 -3.45
C ALA A 164 -24.59 11.66 -3.43
N THR A 165 -25.47 11.99 -2.48
CA THR A 165 -26.80 11.38 -2.37
C THR A 165 -27.66 11.81 -3.54
N GLU A 166 -28.29 10.87 -4.26
CA GLU A 166 -29.26 11.18 -5.32
C GLU A 166 -30.35 12.14 -4.85
N GLY A 167 -30.68 13.11 -5.69
CA GLY A 167 -31.74 14.08 -5.41
C GLY A 167 -31.36 15.29 -4.56
N SER A 168 -30.15 15.38 -4.04
CA SER A 168 -29.69 16.53 -3.26
C SER A 168 -28.80 17.47 -4.09
N ASN A 169 -29.13 18.77 -4.10
CA ASN A 169 -28.19 19.78 -4.54
C ASN A 169 -27.21 20.07 -3.40
N SER A 170 -25.98 19.61 -3.51
CA SER A 170 -24.99 19.79 -2.47
C SER A 170 -23.59 20.03 -3.02
N TRP A 171 -22.83 20.80 -2.32
CA TRP A 171 -21.39 20.94 -2.54
C TRP A 171 -20.67 20.84 -1.21
N GLN A 172 -19.51 20.23 -1.22
CA GLN A 172 -18.67 20.08 -0.05
C GLN A 172 -17.20 20.05 -0.48
N GLY A 173 -16.35 20.56 0.37
CA GLY A 173 -14.92 20.61 0.05
C GLY A 173 -14.04 20.60 1.26
N GLU A 174 -12.75 20.44 0.99
CA GLU A 174 -11.68 20.42 1.98
C GLU A 174 -10.47 21.16 1.44
N LEU A 175 -9.88 22.00 2.29
CA LEU A 175 -8.57 22.59 2.10
C LEU A 175 -7.61 22.00 3.12
N TYR A 176 -6.41 21.67 2.69
CA TYR A 176 -5.36 21.08 3.50
C TYR A 176 -4.03 21.75 3.24
N GLY A 177 -3.29 22.02 4.30
CA GLY A 177 -1.91 22.51 4.24
C GLY A 177 -1.05 21.77 5.25
N LYS A 178 0.18 21.40 4.86
CA LYS A 178 1.15 20.71 5.70
C LYS A 178 2.54 21.32 5.51
N TYR A 179 3.19 21.59 6.61
CA TYR A 179 4.62 21.86 6.68
C TYR A 179 5.32 20.69 7.36
N LYS A 180 6.47 20.28 6.86
CA LYS A 180 7.34 19.28 7.48
C LYS A 180 8.78 19.72 7.45
N GLN A 181 9.54 19.33 8.47
CA GLN A 181 10.98 19.48 8.58
C GLN A 181 11.58 18.12 8.89
N LYS A 182 12.34 17.58 7.93
CA LYS A 182 13.12 16.36 8.15
C LYS A 182 14.60 16.74 8.26
N HIS A 183 15.39 17.03 7.45
CA HIS A 183 16.63 17.81 7.45
C HIS A 183 16.32 19.17 6.80
N ASN A 184 15.63 19.13 5.67
CA ASN A 184 15.13 20.27 4.94
C ASN A 184 13.60 20.36 5.02
N GLU A 185 13.07 21.51 4.60
CA GLU A 185 11.65 21.80 4.57
C GLU A 185 10.91 21.07 3.45
N GLY A 186 9.64 20.76 3.69
CA GLY A 186 8.71 20.26 2.69
C GLY A 186 7.29 20.76 2.98
N PHE A 187 6.52 20.94 1.92
CA PHE A 187 5.16 21.47 1.94
C PHE A 187 4.24 20.58 1.15
N GLU A 188 2.98 20.54 1.56
CA GLU A 188 1.90 19.88 0.83
C GLU A 188 0.64 20.73 0.93
N GLU A 189 0.04 21.11 -0.18
CA GLU A 189 -1.23 21.79 -0.29
C GLU A 189 -2.23 20.93 -1.05
N ARG A 190 -3.46 20.81 -0.56
CA ARG A 190 -4.55 20.11 -1.25
C ARG A 190 -5.83 20.90 -1.23
N ALA A 191 -6.59 20.78 -2.31
CA ALA A 191 -7.96 21.22 -2.41
C ALA A 191 -8.83 20.10 -2.98
N SER A 192 -9.99 19.86 -2.39
CA SER A 192 -10.98 18.93 -2.93
C SER A 192 -12.37 19.58 -2.95
N LEU A 193 -13.12 19.29 -3.99
CA LEU A 193 -14.51 19.74 -4.14
C LEU A 193 -15.35 18.57 -4.66
N LEU A 194 -16.48 18.33 -4.04
CA LEU A 194 -17.52 17.42 -4.50
C LEU A 194 -18.79 18.22 -4.77
N PHE A 195 -19.30 18.09 -5.97
CA PHE A 195 -20.54 18.70 -6.41
C PHE A 195 -21.56 17.64 -6.78
N ASN A 196 -22.81 17.86 -6.39
CA ASN A 196 -23.91 16.99 -6.74
C ASN A 196 -25.15 17.78 -7.11
N LYS A 197 -25.76 17.41 -8.23
CA LYS A 197 -27.03 18.00 -8.66
C LYS A 197 -27.85 16.94 -9.41
N ASN A 198 -28.96 16.47 -8.78
CA ASN A 198 -29.86 15.48 -9.36
C ASN A 198 -29.11 14.17 -9.76
N LYS A 199 -29.08 13.88 -11.07
CA LYS A 199 -28.46 12.69 -11.67
C LYS A 199 -26.96 12.86 -11.95
N PHE A 200 -26.40 14.05 -11.75
CA PHE A 200 -25.02 14.38 -12.05
C PHE A 200 -24.22 14.60 -10.78
N SER A 201 -23.06 13.98 -10.69
CA SER A 201 -22.05 14.27 -9.67
C SER A 201 -20.70 14.52 -10.31
N ALA A 202 -19.92 15.40 -9.70
CA ALA A 202 -18.56 15.69 -10.12
C ALA A 202 -17.66 15.83 -8.90
N ASP A 203 -16.42 15.32 -9.00
CA ASP A 203 -15.39 15.55 -8.03
C ASP A 203 -14.14 16.17 -8.69
N PHE A 204 -13.52 17.07 -7.94
CA PHE A 204 -12.25 17.69 -8.29
C PHE A 204 -11.30 17.55 -7.13
N LEU A 205 -10.06 17.14 -7.41
CA LEU A 205 -8.96 17.06 -6.45
C LEU A 205 -7.73 17.69 -7.07
N TYR A 206 -7.03 18.48 -6.28
CA TYR A 206 -5.72 19.02 -6.63
C TYR A 206 -4.79 18.88 -5.44
N SER A 207 -3.55 18.49 -5.69
CA SER A 207 -2.48 18.41 -4.69
C SER A 207 -1.17 18.94 -5.29
N HIS A 208 -0.46 19.71 -4.50
CA HIS A 208 0.91 20.13 -4.77
C HIS A 208 1.80 19.71 -3.60
N ILE A 209 2.83 18.93 -3.88
CA ILE A 209 3.82 18.49 -2.90
C ILE A 209 5.18 19.01 -3.39
N HIS A 210 5.87 19.76 -2.54
CA HIS A 210 7.17 20.28 -2.88
C HIS A 210 8.10 20.36 -1.67
N GLY A 211 9.40 20.32 -1.92
CA GLY A 211 10.37 20.39 -0.85
C GLY A 211 11.78 20.10 -1.31
N ARG A 212 12.67 20.12 -0.33
CA ARG A 212 14.09 19.77 -0.48
C ARG A 212 14.39 18.46 0.24
N GLY A 213 15.20 17.60 -0.40
CA GLY A 213 15.73 16.38 0.19
C GLY A 213 17.19 16.55 0.59
N TYR A 214 17.60 15.76 1.57
CA TYR A 214 18.99 15.60 1.99
C TYR A 214 19.24 14.14 2.34
N SER A 215 20.34 13.58 1.85
CA SER A 215 20.74 12.21 2.13
C SER A 215 22.23 12.14 2.38
N VAL A 216 22.65 11.28 3.30
CA VAL A 216 24.04 10.91 3.51
C VAL A 216 24.12 9.40 3.56
N THR A 217 25.06 8.85 2.80
CA THR A 217 25.35 7.41 2.78
C THR A 217 26.86 7.22 2.98
N ASP A 218 27.22 6.48 4.00
CA ASP A 218 28.58 5.96 4.12
C ASP A 218 28.58 4.53 3.59
N LYS A 219 29.46 4.25 2.62
CA LYS A 219 29.60 2.94 1.99
C LYS A 219 31.00 2.40 2.21
N GLU A 220 31.08 1.13 2.58
CA GLU A 220 32.29 0.33 2.60
C GLU A 220 32.09 -0.89 1.71
N ALA A 221 32.96 -1.09 0.74
CA ALA A 221 32.95 -2.23 -0.15
C ALA A 221 34.33 -2.87 -0.22
N MET A 222 34.40 -4.18 0.04
CA MET A 222 35.58 -4.96 -0.23
C MET A 222 35.36 -5.74 -1.51
N HIS A 223 35.90 -5.24 -2.62
CA HIS A 223 35.68 -5.75 -3.97
C HIS A 223 36.83 -6.66 -4.40
N SER A 224 36.53 -7.92 -4.71
CA SER A 224 37.50 -8.92 -5.16
C SER A 224 37.38 -9.13 -6.67
N LEU A 225 38.50 -9.03 -7.39
CA LEU A 225 38.57 -9.29 -8.82
C LEU A 225 39.10 -10.71 -9.10
N SER A 226 38.85 -11.19 -10.32
CA SER A 226 39.22 -12.53 -10.79
C SER A 226 40.76 -12.76 -10.86
N ASP A 227 41.55 -11.69 -10.93
CA ASP A 227 43.04 -11.72 -10.86
C ASP A 227 43.57 -11.92 -9.45
N GLY A 228 42.69 -12.01 -8.45
CA GLY A 228 43.02 -12.15 -7.03
C GLY A 228 43.23 -10.83 -6.31
N SER A 229 43.17 -9.70 -6.95
CA SER A 229 43.27 -8.39 -6.29
C SER A 229 42.00 -8.11 -5.45
N VAL A 230 42.21 -7.40 -4.33
CA VAL A 230 41.11 -6.99 -3.43
C VAL A 230 41.22 -5.49 -3.18
N HIS A 231 40.16 -4.77 -3.49
CA HIS A 231 40.07 -3.33 -3.36
C HIS A 231 39.16 -2.97 -2.18
N LEU A 232 39.66 -2.23 -1.21
CA LEU A 232 38.84 -1.63 -0.17
C LEU A 232 38.42 -0.24 -0.63
N LEU A 233 37.10 -0.06 -0.84
CA LEU A 233 36.48 1.19 -1.26
C LEU A 233 35.67 1.75 -0.10
N THR A 234 35.97 3.00 0.28
CA THR A 234 35.23 3.72 1.31
C THR A 234 34.75 5.04 0.71
N THR A 235 33.46 5.29 0.70
CA THR A 235 32.88 6.52 0.17
C THR A 235 31.89 7.14 1.15
N ASN A 236 31.87 8.47 1.14
CA ASN A 236 30.82 9.29 1.75
C ASN A 236 30.06 10.02 0.63
N GLU A 237 28.77 9.72 0.51
CA GLU A 237 27.88 10.25 -0.52
C GLU A 237 26.92 11.24 0.10
N VAL A 238 26.91 12.49 -0.36
CA VAL A 238 26.03 13.55 0.13
C VAL A 238 25.14 14.03 -1.01
N GLY A 239 23.83 13.83 -0.88
CA GLY A 239 22.82 14.18 -1.87
C GLY A 239 21.94 15.34 -1.41
N HIS A 240 21.67 16.27 -2.33
CA HIS A 240 20.71 17.36 -2.19
C HIS A 240 19.70 17.27 -3.33
N SER A 241 18.43 17.22 -3.01
CA SER A 241 17.39 17.18 -4.04
C SER A 241 16.32 18.24 -3.84
N ARG A 242 15.62 18.55 -4.92
CA ARG A 242 14.43 19.39 -4.92
C ARG A 242 13.37 18.77 -5.81
N SER A 243 12.15 18.68 -5.32
CA SER A 243 11.03 18.12 -6.07
C SER A 243 9.80 19.00 -6.01
N HIS A 244 9.01 18.98 -7.09
CA HIS A 244 7.67 19.53 -7.17
C HIS A 244 6.80 18.51 -7.85
N THR A 245 5.67 18.16 -7.24
CA THR A 245 4.70 17.20 -7.78
C THR A 245 3.31 17.82 -7.72
N HIS A 246 2.66 17.96 -8.87
CA HIS A 246 1.28 18.38 -9.01
C HIS A 246 0.43 17.19 -9.42
N SER A 247 -0.61 16.89 -8.66
CA SER A 247 -1.57 15.83 -8.97
C SER A 247 -2.97 16.42 -9.06
N PHE A 248 -3.74 16.03 -10.06
CA PHE A 248 -5.12 16.47 -10.22
C PHE A 248 -6.00 15.33 -10.72
N ARG A 249 -7.23 15.34 -10.23
CA ARG A 249 -8.27 14.39 -10.61
C ARG A 249 -9.56 15.16 -10.89
N VAL A 250 -10.23 14.76 -11.95
CA VAL A 250 -11.60 15.14 -12.25
C VAL A 250 -12.40 13.86 -12.47
N GLY A 251 -13.44 13.67 -11.68
CA GLY A 251 -14.38 12.57 -11.82
C GLY A 251 -15.78 13.11 -12.13
N THR A 252 -16.52 12.44 -12.99
CA THR A 252 -17.92 12.74 -13.25
C THR A 252 -18.72 11.47 -13.38
N ASP A 253 -19.88 11.43 -12.75
CA ASP A 253 -20.85 10.35 -12.87
C ASP A 253 -22.21 10.92 -13.32
N TYR A 254 -22.84 10.26 -14.28
CA TYR A 254 -24.16 10.59 -14.74
C TYR A 254 -25.07 9.35 -14.67
N ASN A 255 -26.03 9.40 -13.75
CA ASN A 255 -27.04 8.36 -13.57
C ASN A 255 -28.19 8.57 -14.58
N ILE A 256 -28.17 7.84 -15.69
CA ILE A 256 -29.15 7.90 -16.75
C ILE A 256 -30.50 7.42 -16.20
N ALA A 257 -30.49 6.25 -15.54
CA ALA A 257 -31.61 5.61 -14.86
C ALA A 257 -31.09 4.73 -13.72
N GLU A 258 -31.95 4.02 -13.01
CA GLU A 258 -31.57 3.04 -12.00
C GLU A 258 -30.64 1.98 -12.61
N ASN A 259 -29.49 1.73 -11.99
CA ASN A 259 -28.42 0.83 -12.48
C ASN A 259 -27.92 1.13 -13.92
N HIS A 260 -28.14 2.35 -14.42
CA HIS A 260 -27.69 2.79 -15.73
C HIS A 260 -26.85 4.05 -15.59
N GLN A 261 -25.53 3.89 -15.63
CA GLN A 261 -24.56 4.93 -15.28
C GLN A 261 -23.47 5.06 -16.34
N LEU A 262 -23.11 6.29 -16.61
CA LEU A 262 -21.90 6.65 -17.36
C LEU A 262 -20.96 7.39 -16.41
N SER A 263 -19.70 6.97 -16.36
CA SER A 263 -18.67 7.56 -15.51
C SER A 263 -17.46 7.92 -16.34
N PHE A 264 -16.90 9.09 -16.10
CA PHE A 264 -15.61 9.52 -16.68
C PHE A 264 -14.70 9.95 -15.55
N VAL A 265 -13.45 9.53 -15.61
CA VAL A 265 -12.39 9.92 -14.65
C VAL A 265 -11.16 10.30 -15.43
N TYR A 266 -10.60 11.45 -15.08
CA TYR A 266 -9.29 11.88 -15.55
C TYR A 266 -8.37 12.10 -14.35
N ASN A 267 -7.16 11.56 -14.42
CA ASN A 267 -6.08 11.77 -13.47
C ASN A 267 -4.87 12.34 -14.22
N GLY A 268 -4.24 13.36 -13.67
CA GLY A 268 -3.01 13.93 -14.19
C GLY A 268 -1.96 14.03 -13.10
N ASN A 269 -0.71 13.82 -13.48
CA ASN A 269 0.45 14.04 -12.61
C ASN A 269 1.54 14.75 -13.41
N TYR A 270 2.12 15.78 -12.81
CA TYR A 270 3.31 16.47 -13.31
C TYR A 270 4.32 16.55 -12.17
N SER A 271 5.53 16.03 -12.40
CA SER A 271 6.60 16.05 -11.40
C SER A 271 7.90 16.54 -11.99
N THR A 272 8.63 17.35 -11.24
CA THR A 272 10.01 17.73 -11.54
C THR A 272 10.90 17.31 -10.38
N TYR A 273 12.06 16.77 -10.71
CA TYR A 273 13.06 16.35 -9.74
C TYR A 273 14.44 16.82 -10.18
N HIS A 274 15.14 17.46 -9.27
CA HIS A 274 16.53 17.88 -9.42
C HIS A 274 17.35 17.29 -8.30
N ASN A 275 18.48 16.69 -8.63
CA ASN A 275 19.39 16.11 -7.65
C ASN A 275 20.83 16.49 -7.94
N ARG A 276 21.57 16.78 -6.88
CA ARG A 276 23.03 16.93 -6.92
C ARG A 276 23.62 16.04 -5.83
N MET A 277 24.53 15.16 -6.20
CA MET A 277 25.23 14.29 -5.30
C MET A 277 26.74 14.49 -5.43
N ASN A 278 27.41 14.60 -4.29
CA ASN A 278 28.86 14.65 -4.20
C ASN A 278 29.35 13.42 -3.44
N ILE A 279 30.36 12.77 -3.98
CA ILE A 279 30.97 11.57 -3.42
C ILE A 279 32.43 11.84 -3.16
N LYS A 280 32.90 11.44 -1.99
CA LYS A 280 34.28 11.59 -1.52
C LYS A 280 34.79 10.29 -0.93
N GLY A 281 36.13 10.09 -0.95
CA GLY A 281 36.80 8.92 -0.43
C GLY A 281 37.58 8.21 -1.52
N SER A 282 37.48 6.90 -1.59
CA SER A 282 38.13 6.07 -2.63
C SER A 282 37.69 6.42 -4.05
N GLN A 283 36.50 7.02 -4.15
CA GLN A 283 35.90 7.59 -5.37
C GLN A 283 35.64 9.08 -5.13
N VAL A 284 35.93 9.90 -6.15
CA VAL A 284 35.57 11.33 -6.16
C VAL A 284 34.65 11.59 -7.33
N SER A 285 33.39 12.00 -7.04
CA SER A 285 32.41 12.19 -8.09
C SER A 285 31.45 13.35 -7.80
N GLU A 286 30.98 13.98 -8.87
CA GLU A 286 29.84 14.90 -8.86
C GLU A 286 28.78 14.39 -9.85
N VAL A 287 27.56 14.27 -9.37
CA VAL A 287 26.39 13.86 -10.18
C VAL A 287 25.34 14.94 -10.10
N LYS A 288 24.84 15.37 -11.27
CA LYS A 288 23.68 16.27 -11.40
C LYS A 288 22.63 15.58 -12.26
N SER A 289 21.44 15.37 -11.72
CA SER A 289 20.34 14.71 -12.43
C SER A 289 19.09 15.58 -12.42
N ASN A 290 18.40 15.64 -13.54
CA ASN A 290 17.11 16.30 -13.66
C ASN A 290 16.13 15.38 -14.36
N SER A 291 14.91 15.30 -13.86
CA SER A 291 13.82 14.62 -14.55
C SER A 291 12.53 15.42 -14.50
N THR A 292 11.69 15.17 -15.50
CA THR A 292 10.35 15.75 -15.59
C THR A 292 9.39 14.66 -16.03
N ASP A 293 8.40 14.35 -15.20
CA ASP A 293 7.44 13.32 -15.47
C ASP A 293 6.06 13.89 -15.75
N TRP A 294 5.47 13.45 -16.86
CA TRP A 294 4.08 13.74 -17.22
C TRP A 294 3.28 12.46 -17.29
N MET A 295 2.16 12.40 -16.61
CA MET A 295 1.23 11.29 -16.71
C MET A 295 -0.19 11.81 -16.90
N HIS A 296 -0.88 11.28 -17.90
CA HIS A 296 -2.28 11.52 -18.18
C HIS A 296 -3.00 10.19 -18.23
N ASN A 297 -4.05 10.03 -17.43
CA ASN A 297 -4.88 8.83 -17.41
C ASN A 297 -6.35 9.23 -17.54
N GLY A 298 -7.00 8.76 -18.57
CA GLY A 298 -8.41 8.96 -18.83
C GLY A 298 -9.16 7.63 -18.86
N ARG A 299 -10.29 7.53 -18.17
CA ARG A 299 -11.10 6.33 -18.11
C ARG A 299 -12.57 6.63 -18.29
N LEU A 300 -13.23 5.83 -19.13
CA LEU A 300 -14.66 5.85 -19.37
C LEU A 300 -15.25 4.50 -18.98
N ASP A 301 -16.27 4.49 -18.12
CA ASP A 301 -17.01 3.31 -17.70
C ASP A 301 -18.50 3.48 -18.02
N TYR A 302 -19.10 2.43 -18.53
CA TYR A 302 -20.53 2.37 -18.82
C TYR A 302 -21.14 1.12 -18.17
N ARG A 303 -22.20 1.31 -17.38
CA ARG A 303 -22.96 0.25 -16.72
C ARG A 303 -24.39 0.25 -17.26
N THR A 304 -24.88 -0.91 -17.63
CA THR A 304 -26.26 -1.12 -18.09
C THR A 304 -27.16 -1.65 -16.98
N PRO A 305 -28.50 -1.49 -17.10
CA PRO A 305 -29.47 -2.03 -16.14
C PRO A 305 -29.44 -3.56 -16.00
N PHE A 306 -29.03 -4.28 -17.06
CA PHE A 306 -28.93 -5.74 -17.07
C PHE A 306 -27.58 -6.29 -16.60
N GLY A 307 -26.73 -5.45 -15.98
CA GLY A 307 -25.49 -5.87 -15.32
C GLY A 307 -24.25 -5.90 -16.20
N LEU A 308 -24.35 -5.52 -17.50
CA LEU A 308 -23.16 -5.38 -18.36
C LEU A 308 -22.39 -4.14 -17.95
N LYS A 309 -21.07 -4.32 -17.80
CA LYS A 309 -20.09 -3.24 -17.57
C LYS A 309 -19.08 -3.26 -18.71
N ALA A 310 -18.89 -2.12 -19.34
CA ALA A 310 -17.90 -1.94 -20.40
C ALA A 310 -17.08 -0.68 -20.12
N GLY A 311 -15.84 -0.64 -20.53
CA GLY A 311 -15.05 0.57 -20.38
C GLY A 311 -13.76 0.55 -21.16
N ALA A 312 -13.17 1.74 -21.27
CA ALA A 312 -11.90 1.98 -21.89
C ALA A 312 -11.05 2.91 -21.01
N GLU A 313 -9.77 2.65 -20.96
CA GLU A 313 -8.80 3.47 -20.22
C GLU A 313 -7.56 3.70 -21.08
N LEU A 314 -7.09 4.94 -21.09
CA LEU A 314 -5.85 5.36 -21.73
C LEU A 314 -4.91 5.93 -20.67
N THR A 315 -3.67 5.49 -20.68
CA THR A 315 -2.58 6.13 -19.92
C THR A 315 -1.47 6.54 -20.88
N TYR A 316 -1.12 7.81 -20.82
CA TYR A 316 0.06 8.38 -21.46
C TYR A 316 1.06 8.81 -20.39
N TYR A 317 2.30 8.34 -20.52
CA TYR A 317 3.42 8.67 -19.65
C TYR A 317 4.59 9.17 -20.51
N ASN A 318 5.26 10.23 -20.06
CA ASN A 318 6.45 10.78 -20.70
C ASN A 318 7.39 11.29 -19.63
N SER A 319 8.62 10.77 -19.61
CA SER A 319 9.64 11.03 -18.61
C SER A 319 10.99 11.31 -19.28
N PRO A 320 11.23 12.54 -19.75
CA PRO A 320 12.56 12.95 -20.12
C PRO A 320 13.43 13.19 -18.90
N SER A 321 14.68 12.73 -18.95
CA SER A 321 15.68 13.01 -17.93
C SER A 321 17.07 13.22 -18.50
N ASN A 322 17.94 13.81 -17.70
CA ASN A 322 19.35 13.96 -18.01
C ASN A 322 20.22 13.79 -16.75
N GLN A 323 21.42 13.29 -16.94
CA GLN A 323 22.41 13.15 -15.87
C GLN A 323 23.79 13.59 -16.37
N LEU A 324 24.39 14.54 -15.67
CA LEU A 324 25.81 14.88 -15.81
C LEU A 324 26.59 14.13 -14.74
N LEU A 325 27.55 13.33 -15.14
CA LEU A 325 28.45 12.59 -14.27
C LEU A 325 29.90 12.99 -14.53
N HIS A 326 30.57 13.40 -13.49
CA HIS A 326 32.04 13.50 -13.41
C HIS A 326 32.49 12.56 -12.33
N SER A 327 33.28 11.53 -12.65
CA SER A 327 33.71 10.52 -11.70
C SER A 327 35.13 10.10 -11.94
N ARG A 328 35.88 9.92 -10.86
CA ARG A 328 37.20 9.30 -10.86
C ARG A 328 37.25 8.23 -9.75
N LEU A 329 37.51 7.01 -10.16
CA LEU A 329 37.74 5.86 -9.28
C LEU A 329 39.10 5.24 -9.63
N GLN A 330 40.09 5.38 -8.76
CA GLN A 330 41.48 5.00 -9.06
C GLN A 330 41.98 5.68 -10.36
N ASP A 331 42.36 4.90 -11.36
CA ASP A 331 42.81 5.38 -12.68
C ASP A 331 41.70 5.51 -13.71
N GLU A 332 40.49 5.05 -13.37
CA GLU A 332 39.31 5.17 -14.26
C GLU A 332 38.63 6.52 -14.08
N GLN A 333 38.32 7.16 -15.20
CA GLN A 333 37.57 8.41 -15.27
C GLN A 333 36.35 8.23 -16.14
N LEU A 334 35.19 8.66 -15.64
CA LEU A 334 33.92 8.68 -16.35
C LEU A 334 33.42 10.12 -16.39
N ASP A 335 33.33 10.68 -17.58
CA ASP A 335 32.80 12.04 -17.81
C ASP A 335 31.80 11.97 -18.97
N PHE A 336 30.53 12.19 -18.67
CA PHE A 336 29.50 12.20 -19.69
C PHE A 336 28.22 12.92 -19.25
N LEU A 337 27.48 13.38 -20.23
CA LEU A 337 26.09 13.80 -20.14
C LEU A 337 25.21 12.70 -20.72
N THR A 338 24.27 12.16 -19.93
CA THR A 338 23.25 11.25 -20.43
C THR A 338 21.96 12.01 -20.69
N GLU A 339 21.33 11.76 -21.84
CA GLU A 339 19.96 12.17 -22.12
C GLU A 339 19.12 10.93 -22.36
N ASP A 340 18.03 10.80 -21.62
CA ASP A 340 17.10 9.69 -21.74
C ASP A 340 15.64 10.15 -21.71
N CYS A 341 14.78 9.33 -22.28
CA CYS A 341 13.35 9.55 -22.24
C CYS A 341 12.62 8.22 -22.35
N GLN A 342 11.68 8.02 -21.48
CA GLN A 342 10.70 6.93 -21.59
C GLN A 342 9.32 7.51 -21.93
N ARG A 343 8.69 6.96 -22.98
CA ARG A 343 7.36 7.36 -23.42
C ARG A 343 6.45 6.15 -23.61
N ILE A 344 5.42 6.04 -22.79
CA ILE A 344 4.51 4.89 -22.75
C ILE A 344 3.10 5.34 -23.13
N ASN A 345 2.47 4.61 -24.05
CA ASN A 345 1.05 4.69 -24.36
C ASN A 345 0.43 3.34 -24.02
N ARG A 346 -0.53 3.30 -23.09
CA ARG A 346 -1.20 2.08 -22.66
C ARG A 346 -2.70 2.22 -22.78
N TRP A 347 -3.32 1.30 -23.50
CA TRP A 347 -4.76 1.18 -23.65
C TRP A 347 -5.27 -0.07 -22.94
N LYS A 348 -6.38 0.05 -22.27
CA LYS A 348 -7.09 -1.07 -21.64
C LYS A 348 -8.56 -1.00 -22.02
N PHE A 349 -9.10 -2.12 -22.48
CA PHE A 349 -10.51 -2.30 -22.76
C PHE A 349 -11.03 -3.46 -21.92
N PHE A 350 -12.24 -3.32 -21.39
CA PHE A 350 -12.84 -4.40 -20.63
C PHE A 350 -14.34 -4.53 -20.89
N LEU A 351 -14.81 -5.76 -20.78
CA LEU A 351 -16.21 -6.13 -20.83
C LEU A 351 -16.45 -7.15 -19.71
N ALA A 352 -17.44 -6.91 -18.87
CA ALA A 352 -17.77 -7.78 -17.75
C ALA A 352 -19.29 -7.90 -17.59
N GLN A 353 -19.76 -9.11 -17.27
CA GLN A 353 -21.15 -9.40 -17.03
C GLN A 353 -21.32 -10.15 -15.73
N GLU A 354 -22.35 -9.76 -14.95
CA GLU A 354 -22.73 -10.43 -13.71
C GLU A 354 -24.21 -10.82 -13.80
N HIS A 355 -24.51 -12.06 -13.39
CA HIS A 355 -25.88 -12.59 -13.32
C HIS A 355 -26.13 -13.23 -11.97
N THR A 356 -27.32 -13.02 -11.43
CA THR A 356 -27.82 -13.80 -10.30
C THR A 356 -28.96 -14.69 -10.77
N LEU A 357 -28.74 -16.00 -10.71
CA LEU A 357 -29.74 -17.00 -11.12
C LEU A 357 -30.81 -17.17 -10.02
N LYS A 358 -32.01 -17.61 -10.42
CA LYS A 358 -33.12 -17.89 -9.49
C LYS A 358 -32.78 -18.88 -8.38
N SER A 359 -31.80 -19.78 -8.64
CA SER A 359 -31.27 -20.75 -7.67
C SER A 359 -30.28 -20.16 -6.66
N GLY A 360 -30.04 -18.83 -6.68
CA GLY A 360 -29.09 -18.13 -5.81
C GLY A 360 -27.62 -18.29 -6.23
N TRP A 361 -27.34 -18.81 -7.43
CA TRP A 361 -25.99 -18.78 -8.01
C TRP A 361 -25.70 -17.41 -8.60
N GLY A 362 -24.57 -16.83 -8.23
CA GLY A 362 -23.96 -15.71 -8.94
C GLY A 362 -23.02 -16.22 -10.02
N LEU A 363 -23.14 -15.73 -11.23
CA LEU A 363 -22.21 -15.98 -12.33
C LEU A 363 -21.55 -14.66 -12.71
N ASN A 364 -20.24 -14.67 -12.91
CA ASN A 364 -19.49 -13.53 -13.41
C ASN A 364 -18.51 -14.00 -14.50
N TYR A 365 -18.43 -13.25 -15.58
CA TYR A 365 -17.50 -13.54 -16.67
C TYR A 365 -17.15 -12.26 -17.41
N GLY A 366 -16.02 -12.27 -18.09
CA GLY A 366 -15.58 -11.10 -18.80
C GLY A 366 -14.24 -11.29 -19.51
N ALA A 367 -13.84 -10.22 -20.18
CA ALA A 367 -12.56 -10.14 -20.85
C ALA A 367 -11.94 -8.76 -20.61
N VAL A 368 -10.62 -8.75 -20.51
CA VAL A 368 -9.78 -7.54 -20.43
C VAL A 368 -8.70 -7.64 -21.45
N TYR A 369 -8.60 -6.66 -22.33
CA TYR A 369 -7.51 -6.53 -23.28
C TYR A 369 -6.70 -5.29 -22.95
N THR A 370 -5.38 -5.45 -22.80
CA THR A 370 -4.46 -4.34 -22.57
C THR A 370 -3.36 -4.37 -23.64
N THR A 371 -3.04 -3.22 -24.20
CA THR A 371 -1.89 -3.07 -25.08
C THR A 371 -1.11 -1.83 -24.69
N SER A 372 0.21 -1.94 -24.69
CA SER A 372 1.12 -0.82 -24.42
C SER A 372 2.21 -0.75 -25.48
N ILE A 373 2.64 0.47 -25.74
CA ILE A 373 3.82 0.76 -26.58
C ILE A 373 4.72 1.66 -25.73
N ASP A 374 5.92 1.17 -25.45
CA ASP A 374 7.01 1.88 -24.82
C ASP A 374 8.03 2.27 -25.88
N ASN A 375 8.27 3.57 -26.05
CA ASN A 375 9.32 4.13 -26.87
C ASN A 375 10.32 4.81 -25.96
N SER A 376 11.52 4.30 -25.90
CA SER A 376 12.56 4.78 -25.00
C SER A 376 13.87 4.98 -25.73
N PHE A 377 14.64 5.94 -25.30
CA PHE A 377 16.01 6.11 -25.74
C PHE A 377 16.91 6.55 -24.58
N GLN A 378 18.19 6.28 -24.69
CA GLN A 378 19.25 6.78 -23.85
C GLN A 378 20.49 7.01 -24.71
N TYR A 379 21.06 8.22 -24.64
CA TYR A 379 22.26 8.59 -25.37
C TYR A 379 23.25 9.27 -24.42
N TYR A 380 24.52 9.04 -24.70
CA TYR A 380 25.64 9.62 -23.96
C TYR A 380 26.40 10.59 -24.82
N PHE A 381 26.77 11.71 -24.24
CA PHE A 381 27.49 12.81 -24.89
C PHE A 381 28.70 13.20 -24.06
N ASP A 382 29.74 13.65 -24.75
CA ASP A 382 30.86 14.35 -24.10
C ASP A 382 30.35 15.68 -23.52
N PRO A 383 30.55 15.94 -22.22
CA PRO A 383 29.96 17.12 -21.57
C PRO A 383 30.61 18.46 -21.99
N GLU A 384 31.83 18.44 -22.55
CA GLU A 384 32.54 19.65 -23.01
C GLU A 384 32.25 19.98 -24.46
N THR A 385 32.26 18.97 -25.32
CA THR A 385 32.07 19.16 -26.78
C THR A 385 30.63 18.99 -27.22
N GLY A 386 29.79 18.27 -26.46
CA GLY A 386 28.43 17.87 -26.83
C GLY A 386 28.37 16.78 -27.91
N GLU A 387 29.51 16.20 -28.30
CA GLU A 387 29.56 15.12 -29.29
C GLU A 387 29.06 13.79 -28.72
N PRO A 388 28.35 12.99 -29.50
CA PRO A 388 27.89 11.66 -29.05
C PRO A 388 29.06 10.73 -28.75
N LEU A 389 29.03 10.08 -27.61
CA LEU A 389 29.96 9.02 -27.23
C LEU A 389 29.57 7.69 -27.87
N THR A 390 30.56 6.89 -28.25
CA THR A 390 30.32 5.52 -28.78
C THR A 390 30.07 4.56 -27.64
N SER A 391 29.23 3.53 -27.89
CA SER A 391 28.98 2.48 -26.89
C SER A 391 30.25 1.72 -26.55
N SER A 392 30.38 1.40 -25.26
CA SER A 392 31.48 0.65 -24.64
C SER A 392 30.94 -0.21 -23.49
N ASP A 393 31.81 -0.86 -22.73
CA ASP A 393 31.37 -1.62 -21.54
C ASP A 393 30.71 -0.74 -20.46
N ALA A 394 31.00 0.56 -20.47
CA ALA A 394 30.47 1.56 -19.52
C ALA A 394 29.35 2.44 -20.15
N ILE A 395 29.17 2.43 -21.46
CA ILE A 395 28.26 3.33 -22.18
C ILE A 395 27.41 2.51 -23.16
N ASN A 396 26.10 2.49 -22.97
CA ASN A 396 25.18 1.82 -23.88
C ASN A 396 24.15 2.80 -24.47
N ASN A 397 24.43 3.29 -25.68
CA ASN A 397 23.47 4.10 -26.44
C ASN A 397 22.32 3.20 -26.91
N MET A 398 21.10 3.51 -26.48
CA MET A 398 19.93 2.67 -26.67
C MET A 398 18.78 3.48 -27.30
N LYS A 399 18.11 2.85 -28.27
CA LYS A 399 16.79 3.26 -28.74
C LYS A 399 15.91 2.02 -28.86
N SER A 400 14.84 1.98 -28.11
CA SER A 400 13.96 0.83 -27.99
C SER A 400 12.52 1.18 -28.32
N ARG A 401 11.83 0.29 -28.99
CA ARG A 401 10.37 0.28 -29.10
C ARG A 401 9.85 -1.11 -28.72
N ARG A 402 9.19 -1.19 -27.57
CA ARG A 402 8.62 -2.42 -27.04
C ARG A 402 7.10 -2.35 -27.09
N GLN A 403 6.48 -3.40 -27.61
CA GLN A 403 5.04 -3.59 -27.55
C GLN A 403 4.72 -4.75 -26.62
N GLU A 404 3.74 -4.56 -25.76
CA GLU A 404 3.21 -5.55 -24.84
C GLU A 404 1.70 -5.66 -25.02
N GLN A 405 1.19 -6.89 -24.99
CA GLN A 405 -0.23 -7.18 -25.12
C GLN A 405 -0.63 -8.24 -24.10
N THR A 406 -1.75 -8.03 -23.41
CA THR A 406 -2.37 -9.03 -22.56
C THR A 406 -3.84 -9.19 -22.91
N LEU A 407 -4.29 -10.42 -23.04
CA LEU A 407 -5.71 -10.79 -23.16
C LEU A 407 -6.06 -11.69 -21.98
N ASN A 408 -6.88 -11.22 -21.08
CA ASN A 408 -7.35 -11.98 -19.93
C ASN A 408 -8.84 -12.28 -20.11
N ILE A 409 -9.21 -13.55 -20.06
CA ILE A 409 -10.60 -14.01 -20.11
C ILE A 409 -10.86 -14.75 -18.81
N TYR A 410 -11.96 -14.43 -18.13
CA TYR A 410 -12.30 -15.06 -16.87
C TYR A 410 -13.77 -15.47 -16.80
N ALA A 411 -14.02 -16.51 -16.03
CA ALA A 411 -15.34 -16.92 -15.60
C ALA A 411 -15.31 -17.39 -14.15
N GLY A 412 -16.37 -17.09 -13.41
CA GLY A 412 -16.47 -17.44 -12.02
C GLY A 412 -17.92 -17.60 -11.57
N PHE A 413 -18.08 -18.25 -10.43
CA PHE A 413 -19.36 -18.44 -9.80
C PHE A 413 -19.27 -18.21 -8.29
N SER A 414 -20.37 -17.80 -7.71
CA SER A 414 -20.51 -17.63 -6.28
C SER A 414 -21.82 -18.21 -5.78
N LYS A 415 -21.84 -18.72 -4.55
CA LYS A 415 -23.05 -19.22 -3.90
C LYS A 415 -22.95 -19.13 -2.40
N SER A 416 -24.07 -18.75 -1.77
CA SER A 416 -24.28 -18.95 -0.33
C SER A 416 -25.00 -20.27 -0.12
N LEU A 417 -24.44 -21.14 0.70
CA LEU A 417 -24.98 -22.43 1.11
C LEU A 417 -25.55 -22.27 2.53
N GLY A 418 -26.83 -21.87 2.60
CA GLY A 418 -27.46 -21.40 3.81
C GLY A 418 -26.84 -20.09 4.32
N ASP A 419 -27.01 -19.81 5.61
CA ASP A 419 -26.54 -18.57 6.26
C ASP A 419 -25.09 -18.65 6.75
N LYS A 420 -24.48 -19.83 6.72
CA LYS A 420 -23.19 -20.09 7.37
C LYS A 420 -22.02 -20.25 6.41
N LEU A 421 -22.25 -20.66 5.19
CA LEU A 421 -21.18 -20.95 4.23
C LEU A 421 -21.41 -20.21 2.93
N SER A 422 -20.40 -19.52 2.45
CA SER A 422 -20.39 -18.94 1.11
C SER A 422 -19.11 -19.30 0.37
N MET A 423 -19.21 -19.49 -0.92
CA MET A 423 -18.13 -19.84 -1.83
C MET A 423 -18.13 -18.89 -3.01
N ASP A 424 -16.94 -18.50 -3.43
CA ASP A 424 -16.66 -17.81 -4.69
C ASP A 424 -15.48 -18.51 -5.35
N ALA A 425 -15.62 -18.93 -6.60
CA ALA A 425 -14.54 -19.56 -7.33
C ALA A 425 -14.52 -19.02 -8.76
N SER A 426 -13.33 -18.83 -9.29
CA SER A 426 -13.13 -18.34 -10.65
C SER A 426 -11.86 -18.89 -11.25
N LEU A 427 -11.84 -18.91 -12.59
CA LEU A 427 -10.67 -19.23 -13.38
C LEU A 427 -10.47 -18.10 -14.39
N ALA A 428 -9.27 -17.55 -14.42
CA ALA A 428 -8.83 -16.66 -15.47
C ALA A 428 -7.77 -17.36 -16.35
N VAL A 429 -7.83 -17.11 -17.64
CA VAL A 429 -6.83 -17.54 -18.63
C VAL A 429 -6.28 -16.28 -19.27
N GLU A 430 -4.96 -16.17 -19.30
CA GLU A 430 -4.29 -15.00 -19.82
C GLU A 430 -3.28 -15.34 -20.89
N HIS A 431 -3.36 -14.62 -22.00
CA HIS A 431 -2.35 -14.59 -23.03
C HIS A 431 -1.47 -13.37 -22.86
N TYR A 432 -0.18 -13.56 -22.62
CA TYR A 432 0.83 -12.51 -22.52
C TYR A 432 1.76 -12.57 -23.72
N LYS A 433 1.90 -11.44 -24.42
CA LYS A 433 2.73 -11.34 -25.62
C LYS A 433 3.59 -10.09 -25.62
N THR A 434 4.88 -10.27 -25.83
CA THR A 434 5.88 -9.22 -26.10
C THR A 434 6.73 -9.64 -27.30
N SER A 435 7.80 -8.93 -27.60
CA SER A 435 8.81 -9.37 -28.58
C SER A 435 9.59 -10.61 -28.14
N VAL A 436 9.66 -10.88 -26.83
CA VAL A 436 10.46 -11.97 -26.23
C VAL A 436 9.57 -13.11 -25.72
N TRP A 437 8.39 -12.80 -25.22
CA TRP A 437 7.48 -13.76 -24.59
C TRP A 437 6.17 -13.90 -25.37
N ASN A 438 5.66 -15.14 -25.45
CA ASN A 438 4.37 -15.46 -26.04
C ASN A 438 3.82 -16.71 -25.34
N GLN A 439 3.01 -16.51 -24.28
CA GLN A 439 2.60 -17.59 -23.38
C GLN A 439 1.15 -17.46 -22.91
N TRP A 440 0.55 -18.61 -22.56
CA TRP A 440 -0.74 -18.71 -21.93
C TRP A 440 -0.58 -19.24 -20.51
N ASP A 441 -1.20 -18.60 -19.55
CA ASP A 441 -1.17 -18.98 -18.14
C ASP A 441 -2.58 -19.05 -17.56
N TRP A 442 -2.74 -19.85 -16.49
CA TRP A 442 -4.01 -20.16 -15.83
C TRP A 442 -3.95 -19.69 -14.39
N TYR A 443 -5.03 -19.00 -13.95
CA TYR A 443 -5.11 -18.37 -12.64
C TYR A 443 -6.39 -18.79 -11.92
N PRO A 444 -6.39 -19.93 -11.20
CA PRO A 444 -7.49 -20.33 -10.36
C PRO A 444 -7.57 -19.46 -9.10
N THR A 445 -8.79 -19.18 -8.67
CA THR A 445 -9.10 -18.42 -7.45
C THR A 445 -10.24 -19.09 -6.72
N ILE A 446 -10.10 -19.38 -5.44
CA ILE A 446 -11.15 -19.97 -4.60
C ILE A 446 -11.20 -19.21 -3.29
N ASN A 447 -12.39 -18.78 -2.89
CA ASN A 447 -12.67 -18.16 -1.60
C ASN A 447 -13.79 -18.91 -0.90
N LEU A 448 -13.56 -19.33 0.34
CA LEU A 448 -14.56 -19.90 1.22
C LEU A 448 -14.71 -19.02 2.44
N THR A 449 -15.93 -18.66 2.81
CA THR A 449 -16.23 -17.95 4.05
C THR A 449 -17.22 -18.77 4.86
N TYR A 450 -16.81 -19.17 6.07
CA TYR A 450 -17.62 -19.97 6.99
C TYR A 450 -17.90 -19.19 8.28
N MET A 451 -19.17 -19.05 8.60
CA MET A 451 -19.68 -18.32 9.77
C MET A 451 -20.44 -19.30 10.70
N PRO A 452 -19.72 -20.08 11.54
CA PRO A 452 -20.33 -21.11 12.37
C PRO A 452 -21.32 -20.56 13.42
N ALA A 453 -21.01 -19.38 13.96
CA ALA A 453 -21.78 -18.70 14.99
C ALA A 453 -21.61 -17.16 14.86
N PRO A 454 -22.50 -16.35 15.48
CA PRO A 454 -22.34 -14.90 15.53
C PRO A 454 -20.95 -14.49 16.08
N GLY A 455 -20.29 -13.61 15.38
CA GLY A 455 -18.95 -13.12 15.74
C GLY A 455 -17.78 -14.05 15.38
N HIS A 456 -18.01 -15.18 14.74
CA HIS A 456 -16.98 -16.11 14.27
C HIS A 456 -17.00 -16.16 12.73
N VAL A 457 -15.90 -15.77 12.10
CA VAL A 457 -15.75 -15.85 10.64
C VAL A 457 -14.43 -16.53 10.32
N LEU A 458 -14.47 -17.60 9.54
CA LEU A 458 -13.30 -18.26 8.97
C LEU A 458 -13.33 -18.03 7.47
N GLN A 459 -12.27 -17.43 6.93
CA GLN A 459 -12.04 -17.26 5.51
C GLN A 459 -10.85 -18.11 5.08
N MET A 460 -11.01 -18.89 4.01
CA MET A 460 -9.95 -19.63 3.34
C MET A 460 -9.88 -19.15 1.91
N ALA A 461 -8.67 -18.89 1.42
CA ALA A 461 -8.43 -18.41 0.08
C ALA A 461 -7.29 -19.19 -0.56
N LEU A 462 -7.48 -19.60 -1.80
CA LEU A 462 -6.44 -20.01 -2.72
C LEU A 462 -6.40 -18.97 -3.82
N SER A 463 -5.27 -18.30 -4.00
CA SER A 463 -5.05 -17.31 -5.05
C SER A 463 -3.88 -17.69 -5.93
N SER A 464 -3.94 -17.21 -7.16
CA SER A 464 -2.80 -17.18 -8.06
C SER A 464 -2.74 -15.84 -8.77
N ASP A 465 -1.55 -15.31 -8.94
CA ASP A 465 -1.32 -14.01 -9.55
C ASP A 465 -0.08 -14.01 -10.44
N LYS A 466 0.11 -12.92 -11.16
CA LYS A 466 1.25 -12.66 -12.02
C LYS A 466 1.71 -11.23 -11.82
N ASP A 467 2.99 -11.05 -11.54
CA ASP A 467 3.62 -9.75 -11.39
C ASP A 467 4.48 -9.46 -12.62
N TYR A 468 4.18 -8.34 -13.30
CA TYR A 468 4.88 -7.94 -14.51
C TYR A 468 6.07 -7.05 -14.17
N PRO A 469 7.23 -7.26 -14.82
CA PRO A 469 8.36 -6.36 -14.67
C PRO A 469 8.02 -4.92 -15.07
N ASP A 470 8.59 -3.97 -14.38
CA ASP A 470 8.49 -2.55 -14.75
C ASP A 470 9.06 -2.28 -16.14
N TYR A 471 8.46 -1.32 -16.87
CA TYR A 471 8.89 -1.01 -18.24
C TYR A 471 10.36 -0.59 -18.34
N TRP A 472 10.88 0.14 -17.34
CA TRP A 472 12.29 0.54 -17.33
C TRP A 472 13.23 -0.65 -17.06
N ALA A 473 12.81 -1.63 -16.25
CA ALA A 473 13.63 -2.79 -15.88
C ALA A 473 13.87 -3.76 -17.04
N VAL A 474 13.01 -3.71 -18.08
CA VAL A 474 13.11 -4.56 -19.26
C VAL A 474 13.75 -3.87 -20.48
N GLN A 475 14.31 -2.67 -20.28
CA GLN A 475 15.12 -2.00 -21.31
C GLN A 475 16.56 -2.52 -21.30
N ASP A 476 17.27 -2.39 -22.40
CA ASP A 476 18.70 -2.73 -22.49
C ASP A 476 19.53 -1.45 -22.29
N ASN A 477 19.48 -0.90 -21.09
CA ASN A 477 20.15 0.33 -20.73
C ASN A 477 21.16 0.14 -19.59
N ILE A 478 22.12 1.04 -19.48
CA ILE A 478 23.00 1.21 -18.33
C ILE A 478 22.74 2.61 -17.78
N SER A 479 22.45 2.73 -16.49
CA SER A 479 22.31 4.01 -15.78
C SER A 479 23.23 4.01 -14.57
N TYR A 480 23.65 5.19 -14.12
CA TYR A 480 24.61 5.31 -13.04
C TYR A 480 23.97 5.83 -11.76
N ILE A 481 24.29 5.15 -10.66
CA ILE A 481 24.00 5.60 -9.30
C ILE A 481 25.31 5.56 -8.49
N GLY A 482 25.38 6.23 -7.35
CA GLY A 482 26.57 6.19 -6.52
C GLY A 482 27.84 6.65 -7.26
N GLY A 483 27.69 7.62 -8.18
CA GLY A 483 28.80 8.35 -8.80
C GLY A 483 29.70 7.57 -9.77
N GLY A 484 29.23 6.49 -10.37
CA GLY A 484 29.98 5.75 -11.40
C GLY A 484 30.54 4.40 -10.98
N TYR A 485 30.68 4.12 -9.68
CA TYR A 485 31.02 2.77 -9.20
C TYR A 485 29.81 1.82 -9.24
N SER A 486 28.60 2.34 -9.16
CA SER A 486 27.39 1.54 -9.15
C SER A 486 26.58 1.79 -10.42
N GLU A 487 26.36 0.75 -11.21
CA GLU A 487 25.60 0.73 -12.45
C GLU A 487 24.23 0.06 -12.23
N ILE A 488 23.17 0.58 -12.87
CA ILE A 488 21.89 -0.11 -12.99
C ILE A 488 21.79 -0.63 -14.42
N HIS A 489 21.62 -1.92 -14.56
CA HIS A 489 21.41 -2.58 -15.83
C HIS A 489 19.96 -3.02 -15.99
N GLY A 490 19.34 -2.69 -17.09
CA GLY A 490 18.08 -3.29 -17.49
C GLY A 490 18.24 -4.76 -17.90
N ASN A 491 17.12 -5.48 -17.97
CA ASN A 491 17.10 -6.89 -18.34
C ASN A 491 15.93 -7.22 -19.28
N PRO A 492 16.12 -7.16 -20.62
CA PRO A 492 15.07 -7.45 -21.58
C PRO A 492 14.47 -8.87 -21.49
N LEU A 493 15.16 -9.79 -20.82
CA LEU A 493 14.78 -11.21 -20.68
C LEU A 493 13.97 -11.48 -19.40
N LEU A 494 13.62 -10.47 -18.63
CA LEU A 494 12.80 -10.65 -17.43
C LEU A 494 11.46 -11.29 -17.77
N LYS A 495 11.12 -12.30 -16.98
CA LYS A 495 9.81 -12.97 -16.99
C LYS A 495 8.91 -12.35 -15.95
N PRO A 496 7.59 -12.32 -16.20
CA PRO A 496 6.65 -12.08 -15.13
C PRO A 496 6.74 -13.17 -14.04
N ALA A 497 6.78 -12.75 -12.78
CA ALA A 497 6.72 -13.67 -11.64
C ALA A 497 5.32 -14.29 -11.52
N GLN A 498 5.23 -15.55 -11.07
CA GLN A 498 3.98 -16.27 -10.84
C GLN A 498 3.85 -16.60 -9.35
N ASP A 499 2.79 -16.10 -8.73
CA ASP A 499 2.52 -16.27 -7.32
C ASP A 499 1.35 -17.21 -7.06
N TYR A 500 1.51 -18.12 -6.10
CA TYR A 500 0.48 -19.04 -5.62
C TYR A 500 0.42 -18.94 -4.10
N GLN A 501 -0.73 -18.52 -3.60
CA GLN A 501 -0.92 -18.34 -2.17
C GLN A 501 -2.09 -19.16 -1.64
N PHE A 502 -1.87 -19.84 -0.52
CA PHE A 502 -2.91 -20.35 0.36
C PHE A 502 -2.97 -19.51 1.63
N LYS A 503 -4.18 -19.08 2.01
CA LYS A 503 -4.39 -18.24 3.17
C LYS A 503 -5.62 -18.66 3.97
N MET A 504 -5.48 -18.60 5.28
CA MET A 504 -6.58 -18.79 6.23
C MET A 504 -6.64 -17.59 7.17
N THR A 505 -7.81 -16.98 7.32
CA THR A 505 -8.04 -15.85 8.23
C THR A 505 -9.23 -16.15 9.13
N TYR A 506 -9.01 -16.11 10.44
CA TYR A 506 -10.04 -16.24 11.45
C TYR A 506 -10.30 -14.89 12.11
N ILE A 507 -11.57 -14.48 12.12
CA ILE A 507 -12.02 -13.21 12.71
C ILE A 507 -12.98 -13.53 13.85
N LEU A 508 -12.60 -13.10 15.04
CA LEU A 508 -13.38 -13.29 16.27
C LEU A 508 -14.02 -11.98 16.72
N LYS A 509 -15.34 -12.01 16.95
CA LYS A 509 -16.15 -10.87 17.45
C LYS A 509 -16.01 -9.63 16.55
N SER A 510 -15.80 -9.81 15.23
CA SER A 510 -15.52 -8.73 14.26
C SER A 510 -14.40 -7.77 14.71
N LYS A 511 -13.46 -8.24 15.51
CA LYS A 511 -12.48 -7.43 16.23
C LYS A 511 -11.07 -8.04 16.20
N TYR A 512 -10.92 -9.30 16.54
CA TYR A 512 -9.63 -9.99 16.60
C TYR A 512 -9.39 -10.73 15.29
N ILE A 513 -8.23 -10.54 14.68
CA ILE A 513 -7.88 -11.14 13.39
C ILE A 513 -6.63 -11.98 13.54
N PHE A 514 -6.73 -13.25 13.15
CA PHE A 514 -5.64 -14.20 13.09
C PHE A 514 -5.53 -14.71 11.66
N SER A 515 -4.35 -14.66 11.09
CA SER A 515 -4.09 -15.14 9.72
C SER A 515 -2.90 -16.08 9.69
N ALA A 516 -2.99 -17.10 8.84
CA ALA A 516 -1.90 -17.98 8.46
C ALA A 516 -1.82 -18.03 6.94
N TRP A 517 -0.64 -18.05 6.37
CA TRP A 517 -0.47 -18.12 4.92
C TRP A 517 0.78 -18.89 4.53
N PHE A 518 0.76 -19.38 3.29
CA PHE A 518 1.93 -19.91 2.59
C PHE A 518 1.91 -19.37 1.16
N ASP A 519 3.03 -18.78 0.74
CA ASP A 519 3.27 -18.25 -0.59
C ASP A 519 4.38 -19.02 -1.29
N HIS A 520 4.20 -19.25 -2.58
CA HIS A 520 5.24 -19.73 -3.48
C HIS A 520 5.25 -18.89 -4.74
N THR A 521 6.28 -18.08 -4.89
CA THR A 521 6.47 -17.22 -6.08
C THR A 521 7.57 -17.83 -6.94
N ARG A 522 7.21 -18.23 -8.15
CA ARG A 522 8.11 -18.74 -9.16
C ARG A 522 8.59 -17.59 -10.05
N ASP A 523 9.82 -17.70 -10.58
CA ASP A 523 10.46 -16.65 -11.37
C ASP A 523 10.43 -15.28 -10.64
N TYR A 524 10.66 -15.27 -9.34
CA TYR A 524 10.58 -14.08 -8.49
C TYR A 524 11.54 -13.01 -8.97
N ALA A 525 11.02 -11.88 -9.48
CA ALA A 525 11.81 -10.79 -10.02
C ALA A 525 12.22 -9.80 -8.91
N VAL A 526 13.52 -9.62 -8.72
CA VAL A 526 14.06 -8.71 -7.71
C VAL A 526 15.32 -8.01 -8.22
N GLN A 527 15.44 -6.72 -7.93
CA GLN A 527 16.68 -6.00 -8.16
C GLN A 527 17.71 -6.38 -7.10
N THR A 528 18.87 -6.78 -7.54
CA THR A 528 19.95 -7.21 -6.66
C THR A 528 21.28 -6.64 -7.11
N LEU A 529 22.22 -6.49 -6.15
CA LEU A 529 23.56 -6.02 -6.39
C LEU A 529 24.50 -7.21 -6.59
N TYR A 530 25.44 -7.05 -7.51
CA TYR A 530 26.56 -7.95 -7.74
C TYR A 530 27.84 -7.15 -7.96
N GLN A 531 28.88 -7.40 -7.17
CA GLN A 531 30.22 -6.87 -7.42
C GLN A 531 30.87 -7.69 -8.53
N SER A 532 31.13 -7.06 -9.67
CA SER A 532 31.68 -7.75 -10.86
C SER A 532 33.06 -8.31 -10.59
N SER A 533 33.31 -9.58 -10.94
CA SER A 533 34.63 -10.16 -10.81
C SER A 533 35.63 -9.67 -11.88
N ASN A 534 35.15 -8.98 -12.94
CA ASN A 534 35.98 -8.57 -14.07
C ASN A 534 36.30 -7.08 -14.10
N ARG A 535 35.47 -6.24 -13.49
CA ARG A 535 35.61 -4.78 -13.42
C ARG A 535 35.35 -4.29 -12.00
N LEU A 536 35.96 -3.18 -11.63
CA LEU A 536 35.71 -2.54 -10.34
C LEU A 536 34.38 -1.77 -10.36
N VAL A 537 33.25 -2.50 -10.44
CA VAL A 537 31.92 -1.97 -10.54
C VAL A 537 30.89 -2.84 -9.81
N GLU A 538 29.93 -2.21 -9.18
CA GLU A 538 28.72 -2.84 -8.65
C GLU A 538 27.60 -2.77 -9.67
N ILE A 539 26.99 -3.88 -10.00
CA ILE A 539 25.89 -3.98 -10.96
C ILE A 539 24.60 -4.24 -10.19
N TYR A 540 23.65 -3.33 -10.29
CA TYR A 540 22.28 -3.52 -9.88
C TYR A 540 21.45 -4.00 -11.09
N LYS A 541 20.88 -5.18 -11.00
CA LYS A 541 20.09 -5.75 -12.09
C LYS A 541 18.89 -6.50 -11.54
N TYR A 542 17.74 -6.38 -12.22
CA TYR A 542 16.62 -7.26 -11.96
C TYR A 542 16.91 -8.64 -12.57
N LEU A 543 16.80 -9.66 -11.72
CA LEU A 543 16.92 -11.06 -12.10
C LEU A 543 15.68 -11.82 -11.65
N ASN A 544 15.35 -12.91 -12.36
CA ASN A 544 14.34 -13.85 -11.89
C ASN A 544 15.02 -14.93 -11.07
N PHE A 545 14.77 -14.97 -9.77
CA PHE A 545 15.20 -16.08 -8.92
C PHE A 545 14.36 -17.33 -9.22
N ASP A 546 14.91 -18.52 -9.02
CA ASP A 546 14.18 -19.79 -9.19
C ASP A 546 12.83 -19.73 -8.46
N TYR A 547 12.85 -19.32 -7.19
CA TYR A 547 11.66 -19.09 -6.41
C TYR A 547 11.93 -18.30 -5.12
N GLN A 548 10.83 -17.71 -4.61
CA GLN A 548 10.69 -17.25 -3.24
C GLN A 548 9.55 -18.03 -2.57
N GLN A 549 9.72 -18.41 -1.31
CA GLN A 549 8.68 -19.02 -0.47
C GLN A 549 8.56 -18.28 0.84
N GLN A 550 7.33 -18.08 1.30
CA GLN A 550 7.05 -17.51 2.61
C GLN A 550 5.95 -18.31 3.31
N ALA A 551 6.12 -18.55 4.61
CA ALA A 551 5.05 -19.01 5.47
C ALA A 551 4.94 -18.07 6.67
N GLY A 552 3.75 -17.64 7.03
CA GLY A 552 3.61 -16.66 8.08
C GLY A 552 2.36 -16.87 8.94
N LEU A 553 2.45 -16.34 10.16
CA LEU A 553 1.37 -16.20 11.11
C LEU A 553 1.25 -14.73 11.52
N GLN A 554 0.03 -14.24 11.63
CA GLN A 554 -0.28 -12.90 12.09
C GLN A 554 -1.39 -12.90 13.12
N ALA A 555 -1.27 -12.06 14.13
CA ALA A 555 -2.33 -11.73 15.07
C ALA A 555 -2.50 -10.22 15.17
N SER A 556 -3.73 -9.71 15.02
CA SER A 556 -4.09 -8.31 15.24
C SER A 556 -5.14 -8.23 16.33
N VAL A 557 -4.77 -7.62 17.46
CA VAL A 557 -5.54 -7.60 18.70
C VAL A 557 -5.76 -6.16 19.14
N PRO A 558 -6.95 -5.59 18.93
CA PRO A 558 -7.32 -4.30 19.49
C PRO A 558 -7.83 -4.46 20.93
N PHE A 559 -7.52 -3.48 21.76
CA PHE A 559 -8.04 -3.38 23.12
C PHE A 559 -8.28 -1.93 23.52
N THR A 560 -9.15 -1.72 24.49
CA THR A 560 -9.52 -0.39 24.99
C THR A 560 -9.42 -0.38 26.49
N ILE A 561 -8.75 0.61 27.06
CA ILE A 561 -8.71 0.85 28.52
C ILE A 561 -9.58 2.05 28.82
N LYS A 562 -10.76 1.79 29.43
CA LYS A 562 -11.78 2.83 29.69
C LYS A 562 -12.05 3.66 28.41
N LYS A 563 -12.19 4.99 28.55
CA LYS A 563 -12.43 5.91 27.42
C LYS A 563 -11.18 6.68 27.01
N TRP A 564 -10.05 6.47 27.70
CA TRP A 564 -8.86 7.26 27.47
C TRP A 564 -7.80 6.61 26.57
N LEU A 565 -7.80 5.28 26.42
CA LEU A 565 -6.85 4.58 25.57
C LEU A 565 -7.55 3.58 24.65
N ASN A 566 -7.30 3.72 23.36
CA ASN A 566 -7.60 2.71 22.34
C ASN A 566 -6.29 2.25 21.71
N SER A 567 -6.04 0.94 21.75
CA SER A 567 -4.79 0.33 21.27
C SER A 567 -5.06 -0.82 20.32
N ARG A 568 -4.10 -1.07 19.43
CA ARG A 568 -4.04 -2.25 18.58
C ARG A 568 -2.60 -2.74 18.51
N ILE A 569 -2.40 -4.01 18.81
CA ILE A 569 -1.13 -4.72 18.64
C ILE A 569 -1.27 -5.65 17.44
N THR A 570 -0.30 -5.61 16.53
CA THR A 570 -0.16 -6.56 15.43
C THR A 570 1.20 -7.23 15.54
N LEU A 571 1.19 -8.57 15.58
CA LEU A 571 2.39 -9.39 15.62
C LEU A 571 2.41 -10.30 14.40
N MET A 572 3.58 -10.45 13.77
CA MET A 572 3.82 -11.38 12.68
C MET A 572 5.09 -12.18 12.91
N GLY A 573 5.04 -13.47 12.59
CA GLY A 573 6.20 -14.33 12.43
C GLY A 573 6.23 -14.88 11.02
N ILE A 574 7.36 -14.76 10.32
CA ILE A 574 7.50 -15.10 8.90
C ILE A 574 8.73 -16.00 8.73
N TRP A 575 8.53 -17.17 8.16
CA TRP A 575 9.59 -17.98 7.57
C TRP A 575 9.73 -17.59 6.10
N HIS A 576 10.94 -17.28 5.70
CA HIS A 576 11.28 -16.79 4.36
C HIS A 576 12.41 -17.64 3.76
N HIS A 577 12.28 -17.99 2.49
CA HIS A 577 13.21 -18.82 1.75
C HIS A 577 13.33 -18.32 0.31
N GLU A 578 14.55 -18.03 -0.11
CA GLU A 578 14.88 -17.64 -1.48
C GLU A 578 15.99 -18.52 -2.03
N LYS A 579 15.88 -18.85 -3.30
CA LYS A 579 16.83 -19.68 -4.02
C LYS A 579 17.00 -19.20 -5.46
N ASP A 580 18.26 -19.17 -5.89
CA ASP A 580 18.64 -19.01 -7.29
C ASP A 580 19.93 -19.81 -7.55
N ASN A 581 19.85 -20.73 -8.52
CA ASN A 581 20.97 -21.57 -8.92
C ASN A 581 21.89 -20.88 -9.94
N ASP A 582 21.35 -19.88 -10.65
CA ASP A 582 22.02 -19.19 -11.77
C ASP A 582 22.37 -17.72 -11.41
N PHE A 583 22.35 -17.38 -10.11
CA PHE A 583 22.70 -16.05 -9.66
C PHE A 583 24.19 -15.74 -9.91
N TRP A 584 24.46 -15.15 -11.07
CA TRP A 584 25.80 -14.89 -11.56
C TRP A 584 26.71 -16.12 -11.40
N ASP A 585 27.90 -15.95 -10.75
CA ASP A 585 28.82 -17.02 -10.37
C ASP A 585 28.67 -17.49 -8.91
N ILE A 586 27.69 -16.95 -8.19
CA ILE A 586 27.49 -17.11 -6.74
C ILE A 586 26.08 -17.61 -6.36
N PRO A 587 25.63 -18.79 -6.87
CA PRO A 587 24.31 -19.32 -6.56
C PRO A 587 24.05 -19.35 -5.05
N PHE A 588 22.79 -19.15 -4.66
CA PHE A 588 22.39 -19.11 -3.26
C PHE A 588 21.14 -19.90 -2.95
N ASN A 589 21.00 -20.32 -1.71
CA ASN A 589 19.84 -20.95 -1.12
C ASN A 589 19.74 -20.51 0.34
N ARG A 590 18.94 -19.45 0.62
CA ARG A 590 18.95 -18.78 1.91
C ARG A 590 17.58 -18.80 2.57
N LYS A 591 17.57 -19.06 3.88
CA LYS A 591 16.37 -19.13 4.71
C LYS A 591 16.53 -18.27 5.94
N ARG A 592 15.45 -17.64 6.38
CA ARG A 592 15.38 -16.93 7.64
C ARG A 592 13.99 -16.91 8.23
N VAL A 593 13.92 -16.98 9.56
CA VAL A 593 12.70 -16.62 10.30
C VAL A 593 12.90 -15.24 10.89
N TYR A 594 11.89 -14.37 10.71
CA TYR A 594 11.89 -13.03 11.27
C TYR A 594 10.52 -12.66 11.81
N GLY A 595 10.49 -11.70 12.73
CA GLY A 595 9.29 -11.20 13.35
C GLY A 595 9.07 -9.72 13.10
N ILE A 596 7.80 -9.32 13.07
CA ILE A 596 7.36 -7.93 13.00
C ILE A 596 6.41 -7.69 14.17
N ALA A 597 6.59 -6.57 14.88
CA ALA A 597 5.66 -6.09 15.87
C ALA A 597 5.29 -4.63 15.59
N GLN A 598 4.00 -4.35 15.63
CA GLN A 598 3.45 -3.00 15.47
C GLN A 598 2.45 -2.72 16.59
N MET A 599 2.50 -1.51 17.14
CA MET A 599 1.56 -1.05 18.17
C MET A 599 1.06 0.34 17.82
N ASN A 600 -0.26 0.50 17.78
CA ASN A 600 -0.93 1.78 17.54
C ASN A 600 -1.72 2.14 18.78
N ASN A 601 -1.43 3.29 19.39
CA ASN A 601 -2.10 3.77 20.60
C ASN A 601 -2.72 5.13 20.35
N THR A 602 -3.99 5.29 20.74
CA THR A 602 -4.69 6.58 20.74
C THR A 602 -5.11 6.91 22.17
N PHE A 603 -4.52 7.97 22.73
CA PHE A 603 -4.86 8.52 24.04
C PHE A 603 -5.82 9.68 23.85
N THR A 604 -7.02 9.59 24.41
CA THR A 604 -7.97 10.72 24.49
C THR A 604 -7.59 11.57 25.68
N LEU A 605 -6.93 12.71 25.43
CA LEU A 605 -6.49 13.65 26.47
C LEU A 605 -7.64 14.52 26.95
N SER A 606 -8.52 14.93 26.03
CA SER A 606 -9.73 15.70 26.31
C SER A 606 -10.80 15.41 25.26
N THR A 607 -12.07 15.53 25.65
CA THR A 607 -13.21 15.45 24.73
C THR A 607 -13.80 16.84 24.42
N LYS A 608 -13.53 17.82 25.25
CA LYS A 608 -13.92 19.23 25.07
C LYS A 608 -12.82 20.12 25.66
N PRO A 609 -11.89 20.64 24.86
CA PRO A 609 -11.74 20.45 23.40
C PRO A 609 -11.38 19.00 23.02
N ASP A 610 -11.69 18.58 21.77
CA ASP A 610 -11.31 17.25 21.27
C ASP A 610 -9.81 17.20 20.97
N LEU A 611 -9.06 16.62 21.91
CA LEU A 611 -7.60 16.54 21.89
C LEU A 611 -7.16 15.08 22.09
N LYS A 612 -6.39 14.55 21.14
CA LYS A 612 -5.90 13.17 21.14
C LYS A 612 -4.41 13.11 20.86
N LEU A 613 -3.71 12.23 21.58
CA LEU A 613 -2.32 11.88 21.32
C LEU A 613 -2.28 10.48 20.72
N ASN A 614 -1.63 10.36 19.57
CA ASN A 614 -1.38 9.07 18.92
C ASN A 614 0.10 8.75 19.06
N VAL A 615 0.40 7.50 19.46
CA VAL A 615 1.77 6.98 19.56
C VAL A 615 1.77 5.63 18.85
N THR A 616 2.60 5.52 17.81
CA THR A 616 2.76 4.29 17.04
C THR A 616 4.19 3.80 17.15
N GLY A 617 4.37 2.49 17.26
CA GLY A 617 5.66 1.83 17.24
C GLY A 617 5.66 0.69 16.24
N PHE A 618 6.78 0.51 15.54
CA PHE A 618 7.04 -0.57 14.61
C PHE A 618 8.44 -1.09 14.81
N VAL A 619 8.62 -2.40 14.76
CA VAL A 619 9.93 -3.05 14.79
C VAL A 619 9.88 -4.34 13.96
N HIS A 620 10.93 -4.59 13.19
CA HIS A 620 11.18 -5.89 12.59
C HIS A 620 12.54 -6.45 13.01
N SER A 621 12.64 -7.76 13.16
CA SER A 621 13.90 -8.44 13.42
C SER A 621 14.71 -8.61 12.12
N LYS A 622 15.94 -9.13 12.21
CA LYS A 622 16.81 -9.37 11.04
C LYS A 622 16.10 -10.23 9.99
N ALA A 623 16.15 -9.80 8.73
CA ALA A 623 15.59 -10.47 7.56
C ALA A 623 16.65 -10.68 6.47
N ILE A 624 16.26 -11.24 5.32
CA ILE A 624 17.11 -11.41 4.12
C ILE A 624 16.33 -11.01 2.87
N GLN A 625 17.07 -10.63 1.83
CA GLN A 625 16.56 -10.48 0.47
C GLN A 625 17.70 -10.82 -0.50
N GLY A 626 17.54 -11.90 -1.28
CA GLY A 626 18.64 -12.43 -2.09
C GLY A 626 19.91 -12.65 -1.24
N ILE A 627 20.99 -11.99 -1.64
CA ILE A 627 22.26 -12.03 -0.91
C ILE A 627 22.38 -10.97 0.19
N TYR A 628 21.43 -10.04 0.30
CA TYR A 628 21.40 -9.03 1.36
C TYR A 628 21.00 -9.60 2.72
N ASP A 629 21.64 -9.09 3.76
CA ASP A 629 21.19 -9.17 5.13
C ASP A 629 20.56 -7.85 5.54
N LEU A 630 19.34 -7.91 6.04
CA LEU A 630 18.58 -6.75 6.51
C LEU A 630 18.68 -6.72 8.06
N PRO A 631 19.29 -5.69 8.65
CA PRO A 631 19.40 -5.59 10.10
C PRO A 631 18.04 -5.30 10.74
N THR A 632 17.95 -5.49 12.06
CA THR A 632 16.79 -5.06 12.84
C THR A 632 16.62 -3.55 12.73
N SER A 633 15.40 -3.10 12.46
CA SER A 633 15.02 -1.69 12.40
C SER A 633 13.65 -1.49 13.02
N GLY A 634 13.37 -0.26 13.44
CA GLY A 634 12.07 0.09 13.98
C GLY A 634 11.98 1.58 14.27
N ASN A 635 10.76 2.10 14.34
CA ASN A 635 10.51 3.49 14.62
C ASN A 635 9.40 3.70 15.65
N VAL A 636 9.40 4.86 16.26
CA VAL A 636 8.32 5.37 17.11
C VAL A 636 7.90 6.72 16.58
N ASN A 637 6.59 6.88 16.38
CA ASN A 637 5.99 8.13 15.91
C ASN A 637 5.00 8.64 16.95
N ALA A 638 4.86 9.96 17.06
CA ALA A 638 3.86 10.60 17.90
C ALA A 638 3.15 11.72 17.13
N ALA A 639 1.84 11.87 17.36
CA ALA A 639 1.05 12.94 16.77
C ALA A 639 -0.01 13.43 17.75
N LEU A 640 -0.10 14.76 17.92
CA LEU A 640 -1.13 15.43 18.70
C LEU A 640 -2.17 16.02 17.75
N ARG A 641 -3.39 15.50 17.82
CA ARG A 641 -4.52 15.94 17.01
C ARG A 641 -5.46 16.82 17.84
N TYR A 642 -5.72 18.03 17.35
CA TYR A 642 -6.67 18.97 17.90
C TYR A 642 -7.79 19.24 16.90
N SER A 643 -9.04 18.92 17.28
CA SER A 643 -10.22 19.10 16.44
C SER A 643 -11.08 20.25 16.95
N LEU A 644 -11.37 21.20 16.07
CA LEU A 644 -12.07 22.45 16.34
C LEU A 644 -13.38 22.53 15.54
N ALA A 645 -14.28 23.42 15.96
CA ALA A 645 -15.52 23.73 15.22
C ALA A 645 -16.33 22.47 14.86
N LYS A 646 -16.48 21.51 15.80
CA LYS A 646 -17.17 20.23 15.61
C LYS A 646 -16.57 19.40 14.46
N GLY A 647 -15.23 19.34 14.34
CA GLY A 647 -14.52 18.57 13.34
C GLY A 647 -14.35 19.26 11.97
N LYS A 648 -14.78 20.51 11.81
CA LYS A 648 -14.58 21.28 10.58
C LYS A 648 -13.14 21.75 10.39
N ALA A 649 -12.43 22.04 11.49
CA ALA A 649 -11.03 22.42 11.46
C ALA A 649 -10.22 21.45 12.31
N ILE A 650 -9.11 20.93 11.77
CA ILE A 650 -8.23 19.97 12.44
C ILE A 650 -6.81 20.47 12.31
N VAL A 651 -6.08 20.46 13.44
CA VAL A 651 -4.63 20.69 13.49
C VAL A 651 -3.96 19.44 13.98
N ASN A 652 -2.93 18.96 13.27
CA ASN A 652 -2.05 17.89 13.73
C ASN A 652 -0.63 18.42 13.89
N LEU A 653 -0.03 18.17 15.05
CA LEU A 653 1.41 18.29 15.28
C LEU A 653 1.98 16.88 15.35
N TYR A 654 3.06 16.59 14.65
CA TYR A 654 3.60 15.24 14.62
C TYR A 654 5.12 15.20 14.61
N CYS A 655 5.64 14.07 15.09
CA CYS A 655 7.05 13.72 15.01
C CYS A 655 7.14 12.25 14.57
N ASN A 656 7.69 11.99 13.40
CA ASN A 656 7.94 10.67 12.88
C ASN A 656 9.38 10.27 13.18
N ASP A 657 9.59 8.98 13.49
CA ASP A 657 10.88 8.38 13.79
C ASP A 657 11.67 9.18 14.86
N ILE A 658 11.04 9.33 16.02
CA ILE A 658 11.56 10.15 17.15
C ILE A 658 13.00 9.80 17.51
N PHE A 659 13.39 8.52 17.37
CA PHE A 659 14.69 7.99 17.76
C PHE A 659 15.68 7.84 16.59
N GLU A 660 15.27 8.18 15.35
CA GLU A 660 16.08 8.06 14.14
C GLU A 660 16.60 6.62 13.90
N THR A 661 15.72 5.63 14.10
CA THR A 661 16.04 4.19 14.04
C THR A 661 15.26 3.44 12.94
N GLY A 662 14.42 4.17 12.18
CA GLY A 662 13.54 3.57 11.17
C GLY A 662 14.23 3.22 9.86
N GLN A 663 15.38 3.81 9.56
CA GLN A 663 16.12 3.54 8.32
C GLN A 663 16.81 2.17 8.37
N ILE A 664 16.55 1.35 7.34
CA ILE A 664 17.26 0.08 7.16
C ILE A 664 18.55 0.36 6.40
N SER A 665 19.69 -0.12 6.92
CA SER A 665 20.99 -0.10 6.25
C SER A 665 21.37 -1.54 5.89
N PRO A 666 21.00 -2.04 4.71
CA PRO A 666 21.29 -3.40 4.29
C PRO A 666 22.78 -3.58 4.04
N TYR A 667 23.27 -4.79 4.26
CA TYR A 667 24.65 -5.16 3.96
C TYR A 667 24.71 -6.51 3.27
N ILE A 668 25.81 -6.76 2.55
CA ILE A 668 26.11 -8.03 1.91
C ILE A 668 27.39 -8.57 2.52
N ARG A 669 27.34 -9.81 2.98
CA ARG A 669 28.50 -10.62 3.37
C ARG A 669 28.25 -12.03 2.90
N PHE A 670 28.45 -12.22 1.59
CA PHE A 670 28.12 -13.49 0.95
C PHE A 670 29.16 -13.85 -0.10
N LYS A 671 29.89 -14.96 0.10
CA LYS A 671 31.00 -15.42 -0.78
C LYS A 671 31.99 -14.29 -1.06
N THR A 672 32.20 -13.91 -2.32
CA THR A 672 33.07 -12.83 -2.76
C THR A 672 32.49 -11.43 -2.60
N GLN A 673 31.19 -11.33 -2.28
CA GLN A 673 30.46 -10.07 -2.20
C GLN A 673 30.51 -9.50 -0.78
N ASN A 674 31.00 -8.28 -0.64
CA ASN A 674 31.10 -7.63 0.68
C ASN A 674 30.86 -6.12 0.54
N VAL A 675 29.65 -5.70 0.88
CA VAL A 675 29.20 -4.30 0.81
C VAL A 675 28.44 -3.96 2.08
N THR A 676 28.75 -2.85 2.70
CA THR A 676 28.03 -2.29 3.83
C THR A 676 27.63 -0.86 3.49
N ASN A 677 26.32 -0.57 3.53
CA ASN A 677 25.80 0.78 3.41
C ASN A 677 25.29 1.25 4.77
N HIS A 678 25.61 2.48 5.14
CA HIS A 678 25.06 3.14 6.29
C HIS A 678 24.31 4.40 5.86
N TYR A 679 22.98 4.33 5.85
CA TYR A 679 22.10 5.44 5.49
C TYR A 679 21.80 6.28 6.73
N SER A 680 22.03 7.58 6.65
CA SER A 680 21.64 8.50 7.71
C SER A 680 20.12 8.57 7.84
N CYS A 681 19.66 8.51 9.06
CA CYS A 681 18.26 8.64 9.42
C CYS A 681 17.99 10.00 10.07
N PHE A 682 16.90 10.65 9.70
CA PHE A 682 16.49 11.93 10.27
C PHE A 682 15.03 11.84 10.72
N ARG A 683 14.75 12.30 11.94
CA ARG A 683 13.36 12.49 12.38
C ARG A 683 12.66 13.54 11.54
N GLU A 684 11.37 13.38 11.36
CA GLU A 684 10.52 14.34 10.67
C GLU A 684 9.55 14.95 11.67
N VAL A 685 9.56 16.28 11.84
CA VAL A 685 8.56 17.01 12.60
C VAL A 685 7.71 17.84 11.66
N GLY A 686 6.43 18.03 12.00
CA GLY A 686 5.58 18.84 11.13
C GLY A 686 4.25 19.22 11.75
N VAL A 687 3.57 20.07 11.02
CA VAL A 687 2.21 20.54 11.34
C VAL A 687 1.35 20.44 10.09
N SER A 688 0.12 19.95 10.26
CA SER A 688 -0.90 20.03 9.21
C SER A 688 -2.17 20.72 9.70
N PHE A 689 -2.85 21.37 8.76
CA PHE A 689 -4.13 22.03 8.98
C PHE A 689 -5.13 21.56 7.92
N THR A 690 -6.30 21.12 8.36
CA THR A 690 -7.42 20.72 7.51
C THR A 690 -8.64 21.59 7.79
N TYR A 691 -9.26 22.14 6.75
CA TYR A 691 -10.52 22.88 6.86
C TYR A 691 -11.58 22.32 5.93
N LYS A 692 -12.73 21.90 6.49
CA LYS A 692 -13.86 21.31 5.78
C LYS A 692 -15.00 22.32 5.68
N PHE A 693 -15.57 22.47 4.48
CA PHE A 693 -16.62 23.45 4.22
C PHE A 693 -17.78 22.86 3.38
N GLY A 694 -18.91 23.60 3.31
CA GLY A 694 -20.12 23.16 2.62
C GLY A 694 -20.93 22.15 3.45
N GLY A 695 -21.70 21.31 2.77
CA GLY A 695 -22.61 20.32 3.34
C GLY A 695 -21.94 19.13 4.04
N TYR A 696 -20.77 19.32 4.63
CA TYR A 696 -20.09 18.30 5.43
C TYR A 696 -20.87 18.06 6.74
N LYS A 697 -22.08 17.48 6.61
CA LYS A 697 -22.72 16.81 7.74
C LYS A 697 -22.09 15.42 7.81
N GLU A 698 -21.41 15.11 8.93
CA GLU A 698 -21.37 13.72 9.37
C GLU A 698 -22.84 13.27 9.32
N LYS A 699 -23.14 12.30 8.48
CA LYS A 699 -24.45 11.68 8.45
C LYS A 699 -24.60 11.04 9.82
N GLU A 700 -25.23 11.73 10.79
CA GLU A 700 -25.94 11.06 11.88
C GLU A 700 -26.96 10.19 11.12
N ARG A 701 -26.59 8.94 10.89
CA ARG A 701 -27.54 7.97 10.36
C ARG A 701 -28.56 7.82 11.47
N GLU A 702 -29.78 8.26 11.23
CA GLU A 702 -30.91 8.04 12.10
C GLU A 702 -30.85 6.60 12.63
N ALA A 703 -31.02 6.45 13.94
CA ALA A 703 -31.17 5.15 14.57
C ALA A 703 -32.22 4.39 13.77
N VAL A 704 -31.91 3.16 13.38
CA VAL A 704 -32.86 2.32 12.66
C VAL A 704 -34.07 2.20 13.55
N ASP A 705 -35.22 2.72 13.10
CA ASP A 705 -36.48 2.59 13.81
C ASP A 705 -36.81 1.08 13.90
N THR A 706 -36.59 0.52 15.08
CA THR A 706 -36.91 -0.86 15.41
C THR A 706 -38.30 -1.00 16.00
N SER A 707 -39.09 0.07 16.04
CA SER A 707 -40.41 0.08 16.69
C SER A 707 -41.41 -0.91 16.07
N ARG A 708 -41.15 -1.42 14.84
CA ARG A 708 -41.97 -2.44 14.17
C ARG A 708 -41.52 -3.89 14.32
N PHE A 709 -40.39 -4.12 15.02
CA PHE A 709 -39.92 -5.48 15.30
C PHE A 709 -40.21 -5.82 16.77
N LYS A 710 -41.47 -6.10 17.07
CA LYS A 710 -41.90 -6.79 18.29
C LYS A 710 -42.16 -8.24 17.97
#